data_669c0e718d9e312584c96f5daa1da775
#
_entry.id   669c0e718d9e312584c96f5daa1da775
#
_cell.length_a   1.000
_cell.length_b   1.000
_cell.length_c   1.000
_cell.angle_alpha   90.00
_cell.angle_beta   90.00
_cell.angle_gamma   90.00
#
_symmetry.space_group_name_H-M   'P 1'
#
loop_
_entity.id
_entity.type
_entity.pdbx_description
1 polymer ?
#
loop_
_entity_poly.entity_id
_entity_poly.type
_entity_poly.pdbx_seq_one_letter_code
_entity_poly.pdbx_strand_id
1 'polypeptide(L)'
;MARTFQWIQIGPGDADAKLTLAAGALVSGRVVDDKGTGVEGARVRFSGASDWSQQANDRRDAAVTTKDGKFELPAMPAGTFRFVATHEEHAPGTSELVTLDGKSPRTDVTIKLAQGAVVRGRVVDTQKQGVASARVRIGVVAVNRRAMIFEAPRQAFTNTSGEFEIKGLPRRALSVVALHETGSSQTVDVDTSNGDVKDVVLALDVTGTIAGIVVDPQGQPIEGAQVTAGPSFADNRTQIDFSAFRLRGFPQALSDASGAWKLVGLAPGTYNVSASRPGAQRNFIGNEGVPATTGDANIKIVLPPTGGVKGKVQTADGSTPPFFTVSIGMTSQPGNSDGTFLFDGLPPQKYELSVRGPTFQTRALEVTIEPAKTTDAGTITVEKGRLISGHVVMDGKPVPGATVYAGRFVFGNGTSSSAQFGPMGQGTKKDVTDAEGAFKLSGFPAGDIAIVAEHETLGRSRGMRLPTMLPGQTELTLNLEKFSALTGVLRQGGKPAEGVFVSAQSTTLPNAIYSVASGPDGTYRFDRLAPDSYKVSATVGMPMTGMKFYSKQIDVPAGKTITIDLAVEPGAVTIDVTLKPKSGTLGVAQVFIASGNITAATANELGLKMAAAGPGASQFVIVRRGEPARFSEVVPGNYSVCSIPYPSEVKGMAAMTYADRHGDSLLAFCRAINVNPAPETQTITLPVELPPYIADTPPPAGPGSGSGG
;
A
#
# COMPACT_ATOMS: atom_id res chain seq x y z
N MET A 1 12.73 26.97 9.82
CA MET A 1 13.07 25.70 10.50
C MET A 1 12.19 24.61 9.91
N ALA A 2 12.77 23.47 9.57
CA ALA A 2 12.01 22.34 8.99
C ALA A 2 10.99 21.83 9.99
N ARG A 3 9.85 21.38 9.49
CA ARG A 3 8.86 20.73 10.33
C ARG A 3 9.42 19.42 10.83
N THR A 4 9.35 19.23 12.13
CA THR A 4 9.72 17.99 12.80
C THR A 4 8.45 17.43 13.43
N PHE A 5 8.15 16.19 13.15
CA PHE A 5 7.11 15.46 13.86
C PHE A 5 7.77 14.66 14.96
N GLN A 6 7.47 14.99 16.19
CA GLN A 6 7.82 14.20 17.35
C GLN A 6 6.52 13.83 18.06
N TRP A 7 6.30 12.55 18.22
CA TRP A 7 5.21 12.06 19.03
C TRP A 7 5.59 12.30 20.49
N ILE A 8 4.82 13.14 21.16
CA ILE A 8 4.96 13.41 22.60
C ILE A 8 3.71 12.87 23.26
N GLN A 9 3.91 12.00 24.22
CA GLN A 9 2.83 11.47 24.99
C GLN A 9 2.64 12.36 26.21
N ILE A 10 1.43 12.88 26.39
CA ILE A 10 1.05 13.71 27.53
C ILE A 10 0.22 12.82 28.44
N GLY A 11 0.73 12.51 29.64
CA GLY A 11 -0.02 11.91 30.72
C GLY A 11 -0.90 12.93 31.45
N PRO A 12 -1.70 12.50 32.43
CA PRO A 12 -2.42 13.45 33.29
C PRO A 12 -1.42 14.25 34.11
N GLY A 13 -1.43 15.57 33.91
CA GLY A 13 -0.52 16.53 34.56
C GLY A 13 0.18 17.43 33.54
N ASP A 14 0.90 18.43 34.03
CA ASP A 14 1.71 19.32 33.19
C ASP A 14 2.95 18.57 32.71
N ALA A 15 3.25 18.67 31.41
CA ALA A 15 4.42 18.07 30.79
C ALA A 15 5.20 19.12 29.99
N ASP A 16 6.48 19.26 30.29
CA ASP A 16 7.39 20.05 29.50
C ASP A 16 7.89 19.23 28.29
N ALA A 17 7.59 19.71 27.08
CA ALA A 17 8.06 19.08 25.86
C ALA A 17 9.10 19.96 25.16
N LYS A 18 10.32 19.44 25.01
CA LYS A 18 11.37 20.10 24.23
C LYS A 18 11.37 19.59 22.80
N LEU A 19 10.92 20.44 21.87
CA LEU A 19 10.98 20.16 20.44
C LEU A 19 12.24 20.82 19.84
N THR A 20 13.11 20.05 19.26
CA THR A 20 14.24 20.55 18.49
C THR A 20 13.85 20.62 17.03
N LEU A 21 13.75 21.82 16.49
CA LEU A 21 13.47 22.05 15.09
C LEU A 21 14.78 22.07 14.29
N ALA A 22 14.87 21.23 13.27
CA ALA A 22 15.98 21.30 12.34
C ALA A 22 15.89 22.55 11.45
N ALA A 23 17.00 22.98 10.88
CA ALA A 23 16.96 23.99 9.82
C ALA A 23 16.11 23.49 8.66
N GLY A 24 15.43 24.38 7.96
CA GLY A 24 14.66 24.05 6.78
C GLY A 24 14.98 25.01 5.64
N ALA A 25 15.10 24.48 4.43
CA ALA A 25 15.35 25.27 3.23
C ALA A 25 14.09 26.02 2.78
N LEU A 26 14.26 27.22 2.24
CA LEU A 26 13.23 27.90 1.47
C LEU A 26 13.24 27.31 0.06
N VAL A 27 12.09 26.87 -0.41
CA VAL A 27 11.89 26.52 -1.82
C VAL A 27 10.97 27.56 -2.45
N SER A 28 11.43 28.17 -3.50
CA SER A 28 10.63 29.09 -4.29
C SER A 28 10.77 28.81 -5.78
N GLY A 29 9.81 29.27 -6.54
CA GLY A 29 9.79 29.04 -7.97
C GLY A 29 8.60 29.67 -8.66
N ARG A 30 8.33 29.20 -9.86
CA ARG A 30 7.22 29.71 -10.68
C ARG A 30 6.40 28.56 -11.27
N VAL A 31 5.11 28.74 -11.26
CA VAL A 31 4.16 27.95 -12.06
C VAL A 31 3.86 28.75 -13.31
N VAL A 32 4.08 28.14 -14.46
CA VAL A 32 3.91 28.81 -15.77
C VAL A 32 3.05 27.94 -16.71
N ASP A 33 2.36 28.60 -17.64
CA ASP A 33 1.66 27.94 -18.71
C ASP A 33 2.63 27.50 -19.85
N ASP A 34 2.09 26.95 -20.92
CA ASP A 34 2.85 26.50 -22.11
C ASP A 34 3.56 27.67 -22.82
N LYS A 35 3.13 28.91 -22.60
CA LYS A 35 3.73 30.14 -23.16
C LYS A 35 4.76 30.76 -22.23
N GLY A 36 4.97 30.20 -21.04
CA GLY A 36 5.86 30.75 -20.01
C GLY A 36 5.24 31.88 -19.19
N THR A 37 3.94 32.14 -19.34
CA THR A 37 3.21 33.11 -18.52
C THR A 37 2.94 32.54 -17.13
N GLY A 38 3.07 33.39 -16.10
CA GLY A 38 2.77 32.96 -14.71
C GLY A 38 1.30 32.60 -14.55
N VAL A 39 1.03 31.50 -13.88
CA VAL A 39 -0.34 31.03 -13.56
C VAL A 39 -0.67 31.46 -12.13
N GLU A 40 -1.64 32.37 -11.98
CA GLU A 40 -2.15 32.83 -10.68
C GLU A 40 -3.06 31.79 -10.04
N GLY A 41 -3.03 31.67 -8.71
CA GLY A 41 -3.96 30.80 -7.95
C GLY A 41 -3.67 29.30 -8.04
N ALA A 42 -2.61 28.90 -8.70
CA ALA A 42 -2.20 27.50 -8.72
C ALA A 42 -1.76 27.05 -7.33
N ARG A 43 -2.22 25.89 -6.92
CA ARG A 43 -1.84 25.27 -5.64
C ARG A 43 -0.66 24.37 -5.83
N VAL A 44 0.45 24.71 -5.21
CA VAL A 44 1.70 23.95 -5.26
C VAL A 44 1.83 23.12 -3.99
N ARG A 45 1.96 21.82 -4.17
CA ARG A 45 2.24 20.85 -3.10
C ARG A 45 3.53 20.13 -3.43
N PHE A 46 4.14 19.56 -2.42
CA PHE A 46 5.28 18.68 -2.63
C PHE A 46 4.93 17.25 -2.28
N SER A 47 5.59 16.33 -2.95
CA SER A 47 5.62 14.94 -2.58
C SER A 47 7.07 14.55 -2.35
N GLY A 48 7.41 14.13 -1.13
CA GLY A 48 8.65 13.42 -0.91
C GLY A 48 8.69 12.21 -1.82
N ALA A 49 9.82 11.95 -2.45
CA ALA A 49 9.93 10.78 -3.30
C ALA A 49 9.66 9.46 -2.54
N SER A 50 9.52 9.53 -1.22
CA SER A 50 9.47 8.41 -0.31
C SER A 50 8.30 8.35 0.67
N ASP A 51 7.55 9.40 0.85
CA ASP A 51 6.57 9.46 1.93
C ASP A 51 5.12 9.36 1.44
N TRP A 52 4.57 8.16 1.50
CA TRP A 52 3.21 7.85 1.07
C TRP A 52 2.15 8.26 2.09
N SER A 53 2.51 8.31 3.37
CA SER A 53 1.55 8.51 4.45
C SER A 53 1.24 9.98 4.72
N GLN A 54 2.18 10.86 4.46
CA GLN A 54 2.03 12.30 4.72
C GLN A 54 1.34 13.05 3.57
N GLN A 55 1.31 12.49 2.38
CA GLN A 55 0.85 13.18 1.17
C GLN A 55 -0.67 13.28 1.02
N ALA A 56 -1.41 12.36 1.59
CA ALA A 56 -2.86 12.27 1.36
C ALA A 56 -3.65 13.27 2.20
N ASN A 57 -3.14 13.76 3.32
CA ASN A 57 -3.92 14.47 4.32
C ASN A 57 -3.52 15.92 4.60
N ASP A 58 -2.37 16.39 4.15
CA ASP A 58 -1.95 17.73 4.50
C ASP A 58 -2.33 18.77 3.43
N ARG A 59 -3.62 19.17 3.48
CA ARG A 59 -4.13 20.30 2.70
C ARG A 59 -3.54 21.65 3.16
N ARG A 60 -2.80 21.67 4.27
CA ARG A 60 -2.29 22.87 4.92
C ARG A 60 -0.96 23.36 4.36
N ASP A 61 -0.23 22.51 3.64
CA ASP A 61 1.11 22.80 3.14
C ASP A 61 1.15 23.12 1.64
N ALA A 62 0.08 23.66 1.10
CA ALA A 62 0.05 24.13 -0.27
C ALA A 62 0.38 25.61 -0.31
N ALA A 63 1.39 25.99 -1.10
CA ALA A 63 1.55 27.36 -1.52
C ALA A 63 0.54 27.68 -2.63
N VAL A 64 0.03 28.89 -2.65
CA VAL A 64 -0.80 29.42 -3.73
C VAL A 64 0.02 30.42 -4.51
N THR A 65 0.03 30.32 -5.83
CA THR A 65 0.83 31.20 -6.68
C THR A 65 0.25 32.61 -6.75
N THR A 66 1.15 33.60 -6.80
CA THR A 66 0.82 34.99 -7.07
C THR A 66 0.44 35.22 -8.54
N LYS A 67 0.04 36.46 -8.88
CA LYS A 67 -0.28 36.87 -10.27
C LYS A 67 0.82 36.54 -11.28
N ASP A 68 2.08 36.62 -10.85
CA ASP A 68 3.23 36.24 -11.70
C ASP A 68 3.57 34.76 -11.68
N GLY A 69 2.74 33.95 -11.08
CA GLY A 69 2.94 32.51 -10.92
C GLY A 69 3.97 32.13 -9.86
N LYS A 70 4.46 33.06 -9.02
CA LYS A 70 5.46 32.78 -8.00
C LYS A 70 4.86 32.06 -6.80
N PHE A 71 5.62 31.11 -6.24
CA PHE A 71 5.28 30.43 -5.01
C PHE A 71 6.47 30.33 -4.07
N GLU A 72 6.20 30.17 -2.80
CA GLU A 72 7.20 29.91 -1.75
C GLU A 72 6.70 28.82 -0.80
N LEU A 73 7.57 27.88 -0.52
CA LEU A 73 7.38 26.81 0.45
C LEU A 73 8.52 26.93 1.48
N PRO A 74 8.26 27.53 2.63
CA PRO A 74 9.27 27.69 3.66
C PRO A 74 9.54 26.38 4.39
N ALA A 75 10.73 26.29 4.98
CA ALA A 75 11.08 25.26 5.95
C ALA A 75 11.03 23.82 5.44
N MET A 76 11.41 23.61 4.19
CA MET A 76 11.50 22.28 3.59
C MET A 76 12.68 21.49 4.20
N PRO A 77 12.46 20.24 4.62
CA PRO A 77 13.53 19.39 5.13
C PRO A 77 14.50 18.97 4.04
N ALA A 78 15.65 18.43 4.43
CA ALA A 78 16.52 17.72 3.50
C ALA A 78 15.79 16.56 2.87
N GLY A 79 16.07 16.26 1.60
CA GLY A 79 15.45 15.17 0.86
C GLY A 79 15.21 15.50 -0.61
N THR A 80 14.71 14.54 -1.35
CA THR A 80 14.35 14.70 -2.76
C THR A 80 12.85 14.77 -2.93
N PHE A 81 12.37 15.80 -3.63
CA PHE A 81 10.96 16.13 -3.76
C PHE A 81 10.55 16.33 -5.22
N ARG A 82 9.28 16.07 -5.49
CA ARG A 82 8.57 16.61 -6.66
C ARG A 82 7.54 17.62 -6.19
N PHE A 83 7.45 18.72 -6.90
CA PHE A 83 6.43 19.74 -6.65
C PHE A 83 5.33 19.57 -7.70
N VAL A 84 4.09 19.45 -7.23
CA VAL A 84 2.91 19.27 -8.08
C VAL A 84 2.06 20.51 -7.97
N ALA A 85 1.77 21.14 -9.09
CA ALA A 85 0.86 22.26 -9.17
C ALA A 85 -0.48 21.84 -9.78
N THR A 86 -1.56 22.33 -9.18
CA THR A 86 -2.93 22.12 -9.66
C THR A 86 -3.64 23.44 -9.79
N HIS A 87 -4.40 23.60 -10.85
CA HIS A 87 -5.19 24.80 -11.13
C HIS A 87 -6.55 24.41 -11.69
N GLU A 88 -7.56 25.26 -11.55
CA GLU A 88 -8.92 24.97 -11.97
C GLU A 88 -9.02 24.76 -13.49
N GLU A 89 -8.33 25.61 -14.26
CA GLU A 89 -8.41 25.63 -15.73
C GLU A 89 -7.26 24.89 -16.44
N HIS A 90 -6.20 24.52 -15.70
CA HIS A 90 -5.03 23.87 -16.28
C HIS A 90 -4.95 22.41 -15.86
N ALA A 91 -4.38 21.59 -16.73
CA ALA A 91 -3.99 20.23 -16.37
C ALA A 91 -2.91 20.27 -15.26
N PRO A 92 -2.92 19.31 -14.33
CA PRO A 92 -1.88 19.22 -13.29
C PRO A 92 -0.49 19.11 -13.89
N GLY A 93 0.46 19.82 -13.32
CA GLY A 93 1.86 19.77 -13.70
C GLY A 93 2.77 19.35 -12.57
N THR A 94 3.94 18.82 -12.91
CA THR A 94 4.91 18.31 -11.95
C THR A 94 6.30 18.83 -12.29
N SER A 95 7.07 19.24 -11.27
CA SER A 95 8.47 19.63 -11.46
C SER A 95 9.36 18.43 -11.77
N GLU A 96 10.57 18.66 -12.23
CA GLU A 96 11.67 17.72 -12.11
C GLU A 96 11.92 17.39 -10.63
N LEU A 97 12.72 16.33 -10.39
CA LEU A 97 13.17 16.00 -9.04
C LEU A 97 14.08 17.09 -8.50
N VAL A 98 13.78 17.59 -7.32
CA VAL A 98 14.54 18.63 -6.63
C VAL A 98 15.10 18.04 -5.33
N THR A 99 16.43 17.99 -5.23
CA THR A 99 17.10 17.58 -4.01
C THR A 99 17.44 18.80 -3.17
N LEU A 100 17.10 18.75 -1.88
CA LEU A 100 17.31 19.79 -0.88
C LEU A 100 18.27 19.28 0.20
N ASP A 101 19.17 20.12 0.63
CA ASP A 101 20.07 19.87 1.78
C ASP A 101 19.41 20.27 3.14
N GLY A 102 18.21 20.81 3.10
CA GLY A 102 17.49 21.28 4.27
C GLY A 102 18.01 22.60 4.87
N LYS A 103 18.95 23.27 4.23
CA LYS A 103 19.59 24.52 4.70
C LYS A 103 19.61 25.59 3.63
N SER A 104 20.13 25.26 2.46
CA SER A 104 20.32 26.20 1.35
C SER A 104 18.99 26.48 0.62
N PRO A 105 18.66 27.75 0.34
CA PRO A 105 17.49 28.07 -0.44
C PRO A 105 17.56 27.46 -1.86
N ARG A 106 16.41 26.98 -2.36
CA ARG A 106 16.22 26.52 -3.74
C ARG A 106 15.18 27.43 -4.42
N THR A 107 15.60 28.26 -5.36
CA THR A 107 14.77 29.38 -5.87
C THR A 107 14.40 29.25 -7.35
N ASP A 108 14.78 28.18 -8.01
CA ASP A 108 14.68 27.98 -9.47
C ASP A 108 13.65 26.90 -9.88
N VAL A 109 12.75 26.51 -8.98
CA VAL A 109 11.79 25.45 -9.27
C VAL A 109 10.73 25.96 -10.25
N THR A 110 10.69 25.34 -11.42
CA THR A 110 9.68 25.66 -12.44
C THR A 110 8.70 24.50 -12.58
N ILE A 111 7.39 24.80 -12.56
CA ILE A 111 6.33 23.84 -12.82
C ILE A 111 5.54 24.34 -14.02
N LYS A 112 5.46 23.53 -15.07
CA LYS A 112 4.66 23.85 -16.25
C LYS A 112 3.29 23.23 -16.14
N LEU A 113 2.26 24.02 -16.37
CA LEU A 113 0.88 23.58 -16.48
C LEU A 113 0.44 23.70 -17.93
N ALA A 114 0.12 22.57 -18.55
CA ALA A 114 -0.48 22.59 -19.87
C ALA A 114 -1.93 23.13 -19.80
N GLN A 115 -2.40 23.69 -20.88
CA GLN A 115 -3.80 24.07 -20.98
C GLN A 115 -4.69 22.83 -20.79
N GLY A 116 -5.58 22.92 -19.81
CA GLY A 116 -6.52 21.83 -19.52
C GLY A 116 -7.57 21.67 -20.59
N ALA A 117 -7.98 20.44 -20.83
CA ALA A 117 -9.17 20.15 -21.59
C ALA A 117 -10.44 20.38 -20.75
N VAL A 118 -11.56 20.57 -21.42
CA VAL A 118 -12.87 20.74 -20.82
C VAL A 118 -13.78 19.61 -21.28
N VAL A 119 -14.50 19.01 -20.34
CA VAL A 119 -15.56 18.04 -20.65
C VAL A 119 -16.90 18.64 -20.23
N ARG A 120 -17.83 18.69 -21.19
CA ARG A 120 -19.21 19.17 -21.01
C ARG A 120 -20.19 18.08 -21.33
N GLY A 121 -21.29 18.06 -20.62
CA GLY A 121 -22.31 17.08 -20.85
C GLY A 121 -23.55 17.29 -20.00
N ARG A 122 -24.39 16.26 -19.99
CA ARG A 122 -25.67 16.28 -19.28
C ARG A 122 -25.90 14.95 -18.57
N VAL A 123 -26.39 15.02 -17.35
CA VAL A 123 -26.88 13.86 -16.59
C VAL A 123 -28.39 13.79 -16.79
N VAL A 124 -28.86 12.62 -17.15
CA VAL A 124 -30.29 12.38 -17.39
C VAL A 124 -30.79 11.16 -16.63
N ASP A 125 -32.05 11.14 -16.31
CA ASP A 125 -32.74 9.96 -15.78
C ASP A 125 -33.12 8.96 -16.90
N THR A 126 -33.81 7.89 -16.53
CA THR A 126 -34.29 6.87 -17.47
C THR A 126 -35.35 7.39 -18.46
N GLN A 127 -35.98 8.55 -18.17
CA GLN A 127 -36.92 9.24 -19.04
C GLN A 127 -36.28 10.35 -19.87
N LYS A 128 -34.92 10.44 -19.84
CA LYS A 128 -34.11 11.46 -20.52
C LYS A 128 -34.33 12.88 -20.00
N GLN A 129 -34.90 13.05 -18.80
CA GLN A 129 -34.98 14.34 -18.15
C GLN A 129 -33.66 14.69 -17.46
N GLY A 130 -33.31 15.97 -17.45
CA GLY A 130 -32.11 16.43 -16.78
C GLY A 130 -32.20 16.26 -15.26
N VAL A 131 -31.13 15.75 -14.65
CA VAL A 131 -31.05 15.55 -13.20
C VAL A 131 -30.18 16.61 -12.59
N ALA A 132 -30.77 17.43 -11.71
CA ALA A 132 -30.07 18.46 -10.97
C ALA A 132 -29.26 17.84 -9.80
N SER A 133 -28.18 18.55 -9.38
CA SER A 133 -27.37 18.17 -8.22
C SER A 133 -26.72 16.78 -8.29
N ALA A 134 -26.70 16.16 -9.45
CA ALA A 134 -25.95 14.94 -9.67
C ALA A 134 -24.44 15.24 -9.61
N ARG A 135 -23.70 14.46 -8.85
CA ARG A 135 -22.25 14.59 -8.74
C ARG A 135 -21.56 13.85 -9.88
N VAL A 136 -20.96 14.59 -10.79
CA VAL A 136 -20.17 14.05 -11.88
C VAL A 136 -18.69 13.98 -11.46
N ARG A 137 -18.08 12.83 -11.63
CA ARG A 137 -16.66 12.62 -11.33
C ARG A 137 -15.95 12.14 -12.59
N ILE A 138 -14.78 12.72 -12.84
CA ILE A 138 -13.92 12.38 -13.97
C ILE A 138 -12.49 12.20 -13.53
N GLY A 139 -11.82 11.21 -14.06
CA GLY A 139 -10.42 10.94 -13.72
C GLY A 139 -9.85 9.83 -14.59
N VAL A 140 -8.58 9.56 -14.37
CA VAL A 140 -7.91 8.44 -14.99
C VAL A 140 -8.39 7.16 -14.34
N VAL A 141 -8.78 6.21 -15.17
CA VAL A 141 -8.95 4.83 -14.73
C VAL A 141 -7.54 4.26 -14.51
N ALA A 142 -7.01 4.50 -13.33
CA ALA A 142 -5.65 4.16 -13.05
C ALA A 142 -5.52 2.67 -12.74
N VAL A 143 -4.72 2.01 -13.52
CA VAL A 143 -4.30 0.63 -13.29
C VAL A 143 -3.31 0.52 -12.12
N ASN A 144 -2.95 1.64 -11.45
CA ASN A 144 -1.86 1.65 -10.49
C ASN A 144 -2.08 2.57 -9.28
N ARG A 145 -1.39 2.23 -8.18
CA ARG A 145 -1.44 2.91 -6.88
C ARG A 145 -1.01 4.38 -6.92
N ARG A 146 -0.09 4.76 -7.82
CA ARG A 146 0.45 6.13 -7.89
C ARG A 146 -0.59 7.11 -8.43
N ALA A 147 -1.27 6.77 -9.51
CA ALA A 147 -2.38 7.57 -10.00
C ALA A 147 -3.55 7.62 -8.98
N MET A 148 -3.70 6.57 -8.14
CA MET A 148 -4.66 6.60 -7.01
C MET A 148 -4.34 7.70 -5.98
N ILE A 149 -3.10 8.11 -5.82
CA ILE A 149 -2.66 9.02 -4.76
C ILE A 149 -2.52 10.45 -5.29
N PHE A 150 -1.99 10.61 -6.49
CA PHE A 150 -1.61 11.93 -7.01
C PHE A 150 -2.68 12.61 -7.84
N GLU A 151 -3.61 11.87 -8.42
CA GLU A 151 -4.66 12.41 -9.28
C GLU A 151 -6.04 12.09 -8.73
N ALA A 152 -6.46 12.87 -7.73
CA ALA A 152 -7.85 12.80 -7.28
C ALA A 152 -8.79 13.14 -8.44
N PRO A 153 -9.87 12.36 -8.63
CA PRO A 153 -10.87 12.66 -9.65
C PRO A 153 -11.38 14.09 -9.49
N ARG A 154 -11.49 14.82 -10.58
CA ARG A 154 -12.20 16.09 -10.58
C ARG A 154 -13.70 15.85 -10.51
N GLN A 155 -14.41 16.80 -9.98
CA GLN A 155 -15.86 16.68 -9.83
C GLN A 155 -16.57 18.00 -10.07
N ALA A 156 -17.80 17.90 -10.56
CA ALA A 156 -18.76 18.99 -10.64
C ALA A 156 -20.13 18.48 -10.23
N PHE A 157 -21.04 19.40 -9.94
CA PHE A 157 -22.45 19.10 -9.74
C PHE A 157 -23.25 19.66 -10.92
N THR A 158 -24.26 18.94 -11.33
CA THR A 158 -25.13 19.38 -12.40
C THR A 158 -26.03 20.54 -11.96
N ASN A 159 -26.31 21.42 -12.91
CA ASN A 159 -27.31 22.50 -12.73
C ASN A 159 -28.75 21.95 -12.80
N THR A 160 -29.73 22.83 -12.73
CA THR A 160 -31.17 22.48 -12.79
C THR A 160 -31.58 21.77 -14.07
N SER A 161 -30.86 21.98 -15.18
CA SER A 161 -31.09 21.31 -16.45
C SER A 161 -30.35 19.98 -16.59
N GLY A 162 -29.59 19.58 -15.55
CA GLY A 162 -28.76 18.38 -15.58
C GLY A 162 -27.39 18.59 -16.25
N GLU A 163 -27.02 19.80 -16.62
CA GLU A 163 -25.77 20.08 -17.34
C GLU A 163 -24.60 20.19 -16.38
N PHE A 164 -23.41 19.77 -16.85
CA PHE A 164 -22.14 19.91 -16.13
C PHE A 164 -21.01 20.39 -17.03
N GLU A 165 -20.02 21.03 -16.40
CA GLU A 165 -18.75 21.38 -17.00
C GLU A 165 -17.61 21.05 -16.04
N ILE A 166 -16.58 20.35 -16.51
CA ILE A 166 -15.37 20.05 -15.76
C ILE A 166 -14.17 20.50 -16.57
N LYS A 167 -13.40 21.45 -16.01
CA LYS A 167 -12.23 22.07 -16.62
C LYS A 167 -10.92 21.50 -16.09
N GLY A 168 -9.83 21.90 -16.72
CA GLY A 168 -8.47 21.63 -16.24
C GLY A 168 -8.10 20.15 -16.31
N LEU A 169 -8.64 19.42 -17.24
CA LEU A 169 -8.40 17.99 -17.38
C LEU A 169 -7.12 17.74 -18.21
N PRO A 170 -6.36 16.69 -17.87
CA PRO A 170 -5.23 16.29 -18.68
C PRO A 170 -5.70 15.79 -20.05
N ARG A 171 -4.89 16.02 -21.11
CA ARG A 171 -5.20 15.62 -22.48
C ARG A 171 -4.84 14.15 -22.72
N ARG A 172 -5.79 13.27 -22.41
CA ARG A 172 -5.66 11.81 -22.54
C ARG A 172 -7.02 11.12 -22.39
N ALA A 173 -7.04 9.79 -22.50
CA ALA A 173 -8.22 9.02 -22.16
C ALA A 173 -8.55 9.14 -20.67
N LEU A 174 -9.81 9.42 -20.36
CA LEU A 174 -10.37 9.58 -19.03
C LEU A 174 -11.68 8.80 -18.94
N SER A 175 -12.13 8.54 -17.74
CA SER A 175 -13.44 7.97 -17.50
C SER A 175 -14.27 8.91 -16.65
N VAL A 176 -15.56 8.99 -16.95
CA VAL A 176 -16.54 9.84 -16.26
C VAL A 176 -17.73 9.03 -15.78
N VAL A 177 -18.25 9.39 -14.60
CA VAL A 177 -19.42 8.77 -13.99
C VAL A 177 -20.26 9.83 -13.29
N ALA A 178 -21.58 9.66 -13.31
CA ALA A 178 -22.53 10.44 -12.53
C ALA A 178 -23.06 9.61 -11.34
N LEU A 179 -23.22 10.27 -10.21
CA LEU A 179 -23.74 9.70 -8.95
C LEU A 179 -24.85 10.60 -8.42
N HIS A 180 -25.98 10.02 -8.10
CA HIS A 180 -27.13 10.71 -7.51
C HIS A 180 -27.82 9.79 -6.51
N GLU A 181 -28.69 10.32 -5.65
CA GLU A 181 -29.46 9.53 -4.68
C GLU A 181 -30.43 8.53 -5.34
N THR A 182 -30.81 8.75 -6.58
CA THR A 182 -31.69 7.85 -7.33
C THR A 182 -30.94 6.78 -8.11
N GLY A 183 -29.62 6.89 -8.28
CA GLY A 183 -28.86 5.94 -9.05
C GLY A 183 -27.49 6.46 -9.47
N SER A 184 -26.82 5.71 -10.32
CA SER A 184 -25.55 6.12 -10.95
C SER A 184 -25.59 5.85 -12.45
N SER A 185 -24.71 6.51 -13.19
CA SER A 185 -24.53 6.17 -14.61
C SER A 185 -23.58 4.97 -14.77
N GLN A 186 -23.57 4.36 -15.95
CA GLN A 186 -22.41 3.58 -16.39
C GLN A 186 -21.17 4.48 -16.41
N THR A 187 -20.00 3.88 -16.36
CA THR A 187 -18.74 4.61 -16.62
C THR A 187 -18.62 4.82 -18.11
N VAL A 188 -18.41 6.07 -18.53
CA VAL A 188 -18.25 6.45 -19.92
C VAL A 188 -16.80 6.91 -20.14
N ASP A 189 -16.13 6.34 -21.13
CA ASP A 189 -14.80 6.77 -21.49
C ASP A 189 -14.87 7.98 -22.41
N VAL A 190 -14.01 8.96 -22.14
CA VAL A 190 -13.89 10.20 -22.93
C VAL A 190 -12.42 10.42 -23.27
N ASP A 191 -12.13 10.79 -24.50
CA ASP A 191 -10.75 11.06 -24.93
C ASP A 191 -10.55 12.57 -25.14
N THR A 192 -9.80 13.17 -24.24
CA THR A 192 -9.43 14.59 -24.30
C THR A 192 -8.09 14.85 -24.99
N SER A 193 -7.45 13.84 -25.57
CA SER A 193 -6.13 13.96 -26.24
C SER A 193 -6.13 15.05 -27.33
N ASN A 194 -7.22 15.13 -28.09
CA ASN A 194 -7.35 16.03 -29.21
C ASN A 194 -8.10 17.35 -28.93
N GLY A 195 -8.52 17.58 -27.69
CA GLY A 195 -9.20 18.80 -27.31
C GLY A 195 -10.32 18.61 -26.29
N ASP A 196 -11.23 19.58 -26.27
CA ASP A 196 -12.41 19.56 -25.44
C ASP A 196 -13.42 18.52 -25.92
N VAL A 197 -14.11 17.88 -24.99
CA VAL A 197 -15.18 16.93 -25.28
C VAL A 197 -16.52 17.56 -24.89
N LYS A 198 -17.49 17.49 -25.77
CA LYS A 198 -18.84 18.03 -25.59
C LYS A 198 -19.87 16.92 -25.73
N ASP A 199 -21.08 17.23 -25.32
CA ASP A 199 -22.27 16.39 -25.52
C ASP A 199 -22.18 15.00 -24.84
N VAL A 200 -21.44 14.90 -23.74
CA VAL A 200 -21.36 13.68 -22.94
C VAL A 200 -22.70 13.48 -22.23
N VAL A 201 -23.38 12.37 -22.51
CA VAL A 201 -24.62 12.01 -21.83
C VAL A 201 -24.37 10.90 -20.83
N LEU A 202 -24.73 11.16 -19.58
CA LEU A 202 -24.62 10.22 -18.47
C LEU A 202 -26.05 9.87 -18.00
N ALA A 203 -26.54 8.70 -18.39
CA ALA A 203 -27.85 8.24 -17.95
C ALA A 203 -27.75 7.55 -16.58
N LEU A 204 -28.59 7.93 -15.63
CA LEU A 204 -28.69 7.28 -14.33
C LEU A 204 -29.50 5.97 -14.46
N ASP A 205 -28.96 5.02 -15.20
CA ASP A 205 -29.57 3.72 -15.50
C ASP A 205 -29.12 2.60 -14.56
N VAL A 206 -28.06 2.84 -13.77
CA VAL A 206 -27.60 1.92 -12.73
C VAL A 206 -28.37 2.23 -11.45
N THR A 207 -29.54 1.62 -11.32
CA THR A 207 -30.50 1.87 -10.22
C THR A 207 -30.60 0.72 -9.23
N GLY A 208 -29.70 -0.27 -9.35
CA GLY A 208 -29.69 -1.41 -8.46
C GLY A 208 -29.53 -0.99 -7.00
N THR A 209 -30.22 -1.68 -6.13
CA THR A 209 -30.22 -1.39 -4.69
C THR A 209 -29.94 -2.65 -3.88
N ILE A 210 -29.36 -2.46 -2.70
CA ILE A 210 -29.34 -3.45 -1.64
C ILE A 210 -29.86 -2.72 -0.39
N ALA A 211 -30.76 -3.35 0.35
CA ALA A 211 -31.34 -2.75 1.53
C ALA A 211 -31.48 -3.75 2.68
N GLY A 212 -31.65 -3.24 3.88
CA GLY A 212 -31.80 -4.09 5.04
C GLY A 212 -31.86 -3.31 6.34
N ILE A 213 -31.59 -3.99 7.43
CA ILE A 213 -31.55 -3.43 8.77
C ILE A 213 -30.23 -3.75 9.47
N VAL A 214 -29.77 -2.81 10.29
CA VAL A 214 -28.67 -3.02 11.24
C VAL A 214 -29.25 -3.09 12.65
N VAL A 215 -28.96 -4.17 13.33
CA VAL A 215 -29.45 -4.41 14.70
C VAL A 215 -28.32 -4.87 15.61
N ASP A 216 -28.54 -4.76 16.91
CA ASP A 216 -27.68 -5.40 17.90
C ASP A 216 -28.02 -6.90 18.07
N PRO A 217 -27.28 -7.67 18.89
CA PRO A 217 -27.57 -9.07 19.17
C PRO A 217 -28.93 -9.33 19.82
N GLN A 218 -29.54 -8.32 20.46
CA GLN A 218 -30.86 -8.37 21.07
C GLN A 218 -31.98 -8.02 20.06
N GLY A 219 -31.58 -7.68 18.82
CA GLY A 219 -32.52 -7.31 17.75
C GLY A 219 -32.95 -5.85 17.80
N GLN A 220 -32.38 -5.02 18.67
CA GLN A 220 -32.68 -3.60 18.72
C GLN A 220 -31.99 -2.86 17.55
N PRO A 221 -32.71 -1.90 16.91
CA PRO A 221 -32.15 -1.16 15.80
C PRO A 221 -30.96 -0.30 16.23
N ILE A 222 -29.99 -0.16 15.33
CA ILE A 222 -28.84 0.71 15.52
C ILE A 222 -28.93 1.87 14.52
N GLU A 223 -29.15 3.07 15.05
CA GLU A 223 -29.15 4.31 14.29
C GLU A 223 -27.71 4.78 13.98
N GLY A 224 -27.51 5.38 12.81
CA GLY A 224 -26.24 5.98 12.41
C GLY A 224 -25.11 4.98 12.12
N ALA A 225 -25.41 3.68 12.04
CA ALA A 225 -24.43 2.71 11.60
C ALA A 225 -24.05 2.97 10.13
N GLN A 226 -22.76 3.02 9.86
CA GLN A 226 -22.28 3.20 8.49
C GLN A 226 -22.26 1.86 7.76
N VAL A 227 -23.08 1.72 6.75
CA VAL A 227 -23.15 0.54 5.88
C VAL A 227 -22.39 0.81 4.60
N THR A 228 -21.56 -0.12 4.17
CA THR A 228 -20.77 -0.04 2.94
C THR A 228 -20.87 -1.33 2.15
N ALA A 229 -20.91 -1.22 0.82
CA ALA A 229 -20.78 -2.36 -0.06
C ALA A 229 -19.43 -2.31 -0.76
N GLY A 230 -18.70 -3.40 -0.65
CA GLY A 230 -17.46 -3.64 -1.39
C GLY A 230 -17.66 -4.77 -2.40
N PRO A 231 -16.68 -4.96 -3.29
CA PRO A 231 -16.70 -6.11 -4.18
C PRO A 231 -16.70 -7.41 -3.38
N SER A 232 -17.51 -8.37 -3.82
CA SER A 232 -17.42 -9.72 -3.29
C SER A 232 -16.18 -10.39 -3.85
N PHE A 233 -15.23 -10.72 -2.99
CA PHE A 233 -14.05 -11.52 -3.37
C PHE A 233 -14.38 -13.02 -3.45
N ALA A 234 -15.62 -13.39 -3.19
CA ALA A 234 -16.07 -14.78 -3.24
C ALA A 234 -16.26 -15.29 -4.68
N ASP A 235 -16.42 -14.39 -5.64
CA ASP A 235 -16.59 -14.76 -7.04
C ASP A 235 -15.37 -14.35 -7.86
N ASN A 236 -14.39 -15.25 -7.95
CA ASN A 236 -13.19 -15.09 -8.77
C ASN A 236 -13.48 -14.96 -10.29
N ARG A 237 -14.73 -15.06 -10.70
CA ARG A 237 -15.14 -14.95 -12.10
C ARG A 237 -15.35 -13.52 -12.56
N THR A 238 -15.60 -12.61 -11.64
CA THR A 238 -15.71 -11.18 -11.91
C THR A 238 -14.37 -10.52 -11.70
N GLN A 239 -13.73 -10.08 -12.76
CA GLN A 239 -12.66 -9.08 -12.66
C GLN A 239 -13.26 -7.86 -11.99
N ILE A 240 -12.94 -7.67 -10.71
CA ILE A 240 -13.39 -6.50 -9.98
C ILE A 240 -12.68 -5.31 -10.59
N ASP A 241 -13.43 -4.47 -11.27
CA ASP A 241 -12.92 -3.20 -11.75
C ASP A 241 -12.77 -2.21 -10.57
N PHE A 242 -11.62 -2.30 -9.90
CA PHE A 242 -11.26 -1.34 -8.84
C PHE A 242 -11.21 0.10 -9.35
N SER A 243 -11.04 0.30 -10.65
CA SER A 243 -11.04 1.63 -11.24
C SER A 243 -12.43 2.26 -11.18
N ALA A 244 -13.47 1.48 -11.40
CA ALA A 244 -14.85 1.92 -11.24
C ALA A 244 -15.14 2.33 -9.79
N PHE A 245 -14.65 1.57 -8.79
CA PHE A 245 -14.78 1.95 -7.37
C PHE A 245 -14.04 3.25 -7.05
N ARG A 246 -12.95 3.53 -7.71
CA ARG A 246 -12.21 4.78 -7.51
C ARG A 246 -13.01 6.00 -7.96
N LEU A 247 -13.64 5.93 -9.12
CA LEU A 247 -14.50 7.00 -9.62
C LEU A 247 -15.80 7.10 -8.83
N ARG A 248 -16.46 5.98 -8.58
CA ARG A 248 -17.74 5.94 -7.86
C ARG A 248 -17.58 6.16 -6.35
N GLY A 249 -16.46 5.74 -5.75
CA GLY A 249 -16.34 5.51 -4.33
C GLY A 249 -16.99 4.18 -3.92
N PHE A 250 -16.81 3.79 -2.67
CA PHE A 250 -17.58 2.69 -2.10
C PHE A 250 -19.01 3.16 -1.83
N PRO A 251 -20.05 2.46 -2.32
CA PRO A 251 -21.42 2.75 -1.97
C PRO A 251 -21.59 2.71 -0.45
N GLN A 252 -22.20 3.73 0.11
CA GLN A 252 -22.39 3.84 1.55
C GLN A 252 -23.73 4.46 1.89
N ALA A 253 -24.28 4.03 3.03
CA ALA A 253 -25.49 4.57 3.62
C ALA A 253 -25.33 4.63 5.14
N LEU A 254 -26.14 5.46 5.78
CA LEU A 254 -26.32 5.43 7.24
C LEU A 254 -27.66 4.77 7.55
N SER A 255 -27.71 3.98 8.61
CA SER A 255 -28.97 3.45 9.11
C SER A 255 -29.76 4.54 9.82
N ASP A 256 -31.08 4.53 9.66
CA ASP A 256 -32.00 5.42 10.35
C ASP A 256 -32.35 4.94 11.77
N ALA A 257 -33.27 5.64 12.46
CA ALA A 257 -33.71 5.30 13.81
C ALA A 257 -34.37 3.91 13.93
N SER A 258 -34.87 3.34 12.84
CA SER A 258 -35.35 1.96 12.79
C SER A 258 -34.27 0.94 12.44
N GLY A 259 -33.04 1.39 12.30
CA GLY A 259 -31.91 0.58 11.81
C GLY A 259 -31.94 0.33 10.30
N ALA A 260 -32.90 0.86 9.57
CA ALA A 260 -33.04 0.61 8.15
C ALA A 260 -31.99 1.40 7.33
N TRP A 261 -31.51 0.79 6.27
CA TRP A 261 -30.55 1.38 5.35
C TRP A 261 -30.82 0.94 3.91
N LYS A 262 -30.36 1.76 2.97
CA LYS A 262 -30.48 1.45 1.53
C LYS A 262 -29.27 1.98 0.78
N LEU A 263 -28.58 1.09 0.08
CA LEU A 263 -27.54 1.40 -0.88
C LEU A 263 -28.18 1.50 -2.27
N VAL A 264 -27.79 2.49 -3.05
CA VAL A 264 -28.35 2.80 -4.37
C VAL A 264 -27.25 2.96 -5.39
N GLY A 265 -27.57 2.79 -6.66
CA GLY A 265 -26.63 2.99 -7.76
C GLY A 265 -25.62 1.84 -7.91
N LEU A 266 -26.03 0.64 -7.53
CA LEU A 266 -25.24 -0.56 -7.65
C LEU A 266 -25.43 -1.21 -9.02
N ALA A 267 -24.33 -1.56 -9.67
CA ALA A 267 -24.39 -2.41 -10.86
C ALA A 267 -24.92 -3.82 -10.50
N PRO A 268 -25.53 -4.54 -11.43
CA PRO A 268 -25.92 -5.92 -11.20
C PRO A 268 -24.73 -6.78 -10.75
N GLY A 269 -24.88 -7.51 -9.65
CA GLY A 269 -23.79 -8.37 -9.15
C GLY A 269 -23.91 -8.65 -7.66
N THR A 270 -22.92 -9.39 -7.15
CA THR A 270 -22.81 -9.76 -5.74
C THR A 270 -21.81 -8.85 -5.04
N TYR A 271 -22.19 -8.37 -3.89
CA TYR A 271 -21.41 -7.45 -3.04
C TYR A 271 -21.18 -8.07 -1.67
N ASN A 272 -20.11 -7.64 -1.03
CA ASN A 272 -19.90 -7.89 0.38
C ASN A 272 -20.33 -6.64 1.16
N VAL A 273 -21.45 -6.73 1.87
CA VAL A 273 -22.04 -5.61 2.63
C VAL A 273 -21.60 -5.69 4.08
N SER A 274 -20.93 -4.66 4.54
CA SER A 274 -20.48 -4.55 5.93
C SER A 274 -21.03 -3.30 6.59
N ALA A 275 -21.16 -3.33 7.92
CA ALA A 275 -21.54 -2.17 8.70
C ALA A 275 -20.59 -1.94 9.87
N SER A 276 -20.49 -0.70 10.33
CA SER A 276 -19.76 -0.32 11.53
C SER A 276 -20.61 0.58 12.42
N ARG A 277 -20.49 0.41 13.75
CA ARG A 277 -21.14 1.29 14.72
C ARG A 277 -20.65 2.73 14.62
N PRO A 278 -21.46 3.73 14.98
CA PRO A 278 -20.98 5.11 15.15
C PRO A 278 -19.78 5.13 16.11
N GLY A 279 -18.72 5.83 15.72
CA GLY A 279 -17.49 5.95 16.54
C GLY A 279 -16.57 4.72 16.55
N ALA A 280 -16.98 3.61 15.95
CA ALA A 280 -16.12 2.45 15.83
C ALA A 280 -14.91 2.75 14.91
N GLN A 281 -13.77 2.15 15.21
CA GLN A 281 -12.61 2.23 14.35
C GLN A 281 -12.90 1.54 13.01
N ARG A 282 -12.62 2.24 11.92
CA ARG A 282 -12.88 1.74 10.57
C ARG A 282 -11.82 0.70 10.19
N ASN A 283 -12.19 -0.55 10.25
CA ASN A 283 -11.42 -1.62 9.63
C ASN A 283 -11.96 -1.88 8.21
N PHE A 284 -11.39 -1.22 7.22
CA PHE A 284 -11.72 -1.50 5.81
C PHE A 284 -11.32 -2.90 5.34
N ILE A 285 -10.48 -3.59 6.10
CA ILE A 285 -9.94 -4.89 5.75
C ILE A 285 -10.13 -5.82 6.95
N GLY A 286 -11.15 -6.68 6.87
CA GLY A 286 -11.33 -7.73 7.90
C GLY A 286 -12.75 -7.94 8.43
N ASN A 287 -13.69 -7.04 8.20
CA ASN A 287 -15.08 -7.35 8.48
C ASN A 287 -15.58 -8.34 7.42
N GLU A 288 -15.84 -9.56 7.85
CA GLU A 288 -16.62 -10.49 7.05
C GLU A 288 -18.01 -9.85 6.87
N GLY A 289 -18.20 -9.17 5.74
CA GLY A 289 -19.53 -8.62 5.41
C GLY A 289 -20.49 -9.75 5.05
N VAL A 290 -21.74 -9.41 5.00
CA VAL A 290 -22.80 -10.31 4.54
C VAL A 290 -22.82 -10.27 3.00
N PRO A 291 -22.70 -11.42 2.31
CA PRO A 291 -22.86 -11.44 0.86
C PRO A 291 -24.30 -11.07 0.51
N ALA A 292 -24.47 -10.16 -0.43
CA ALA A 292 -25.77 -9.68 -0.90
C ALA A 292 -25.71 -9.42 -2.40
N THR A 293 -26.79 -9.73 -3.09
CA THR A 293 -26.94 -9.50 -4.53
C THR A 293 -27.81 -8.27 -4.77
N THR A 294 -27.51 -7.56 -5.84
CA THR A 294 -28.35 -6.42 -6.26
C THR A 294 -29.81 -6.84 -6.39
N GLY A 295 -30.70 -6.14 -5.69
CA GLY A 295 -32.13 -6.47 -5.57
C GLY A 295 -32.51 -6.99 -4.17
N ASP A 296 -31.53 -7.44 -3.36
CA ASP A 296 -31.82 -7.90 -2.00
C ASP A 296 -32.29 -6.72 -1.13
N ALA A 297 -33.44 -6.90 -0.46
CA ALA A 297 -34.08 -5.85 0.33
C ALA A 297 -34.16 -6.16 1.84
N ASN A 298 -33.77 -7.36 2.26
CA ASN A 298 -33.97 -7.84 3.63
C ASN A 298 -32.67 -8.31 4.30
N ILE A 299 -31.58 -7.64 3.98
CA ILE A 299 -30.27 -7.97 4.58
C ILE A 299 -30.27 -7.57 6.05
N LYS A 300 -30.04 -8.53 6.93
CA LYS A 300 -29.89 -8.28 8.37
C LYS A 300 -28.42 -8.32 8.75
N ILE A 301 -27.90 -7.19 9.25
CA ILE A 301 -26.54 -7.09 9.79
C ILE A 301 -26.64 -6.96 11.30
N VAL A 302 -26.03 -7.91 12.02
CA VAL A 302 -25.97 -7.88 13.48
C VAL A 302 -24.63 -7.33 13.91
N LEU A 303 -24.65 -6.19 14.60
CA LEU A 303 -23.44 -5.55 15.12
C LEU A 303 -23.41 -5.67 16.66
N PRO A 304 -22.54 -6.52 17.20
CA PRO A 304 -22.33 -6.54 18.64
C PRO A 304 -21.77 -5.20 19.14
N PRO A 305 -21.88 -4.87 20.43
CA PRO A 305 -21.20 -3.73 21.01
C PRO A 305 -19.70 -3.86 20.77
N THR A 306 -19.05 -2.74 20.53
CA THR A 306 -17.58 -2.71 20.44
C THR A 306 -16.97 -3.00 21.81
N GLY A 307 -15.78 -3.59 21.81
CA GLY A 307 -14.96 -3.78 23.00
C GLY A 307 -13.68 -2.98 22.93
N GLY A 308 -12.80 -3.23 23.88
CA GLY A 308 -11.48 -2.61 23.92
C GLY A 308 -10.40 -3.59 24.34
N VAL A 309 -9.15 -3.15 24.31
CA VAL A 309 -8.01 -3.86 24.90
C VAL A 309 -7.08 -2.88 25.57
N LYS A 310 -6.64 -3.22 26.79
CA LYS A 310 -5.64 -2.51 27.56
C LYS A 310 -4.50 -3.42 27.93
N GLY A 311 -3.37 -2.86 28.31
CA GLY A 311 -2.24 -3.61 28.82
C GLY A 311 -1.08 -2.70 29.20
N LYS A 312 0.02 -3.33 29.60
CA LYS A 312 1.26 -2.63 29.97
C LYS A 312 2.44 -3.28 29.29
N VAL A 313 3.34 -2.48 28.76
CA VAL A 313 4.59 -2.94 28.11
C VAL A 313 5.75 -2.68 29.06
N GLN A 314 6.61 -3.67 29.25
CA GLN A 314 7.85 -3.55 30.00
C GLN A 314 8.98 -4.33 29.33
N THR A 315 10.21 -3.97 29.64
CA THR A 315 11.42 -4.74 29.30
C THR A 315 11.63 -5.88 30.30
N ALA A 316 12.55 -6.80 29.99
CA ALA A 316 12.83 -7.94 30.87
C ALA A 316 13.30 -7.56 32.28
N ASP A 317 13.88 -6.37 32.46
CA ASP A 317 14.30 -5.82 33.75
C ASP A 317 13.16 -5.09 34.51
N GLY A 318 11.94 -5.08 33.94
CA GLY A 318 10.77 -4.44 34.52
C GLY A 318 10.64 -2.95 34.23
N SER A 319 11.60 -2.33 33.53
CA SER A 319 11.52 -0.93 33.15
C SER A 319 10.57 -0.72 31.97
N THR A 320 9.99 0.47 31.87
CA THR A 320 9.19 0.86 30.71
C THR A 320 10.10 1.25 29.55
N PRO A 321 9.89 0.72 28.32
CA PRO A 321 10.63 1.20 27.16
C PRO A 321 10.38 2.69 26.93
N PRO A 322 11.43 3.49 26.67
CA PRO A 322 11.29 4.96 26.54
C PRO A 322 10.42 5.38 25.36
N PHE A 323 10.29 4.52 24.38
CA PHE A 323 9.41 4.70 23.22
C PHE A 323 8.95 3.34 22.69
N PHE A 324 7.64 3.21 22.45
CA PHE A 324 7.06 2.05 21.80
C PHE A 324 5.73 2.40 21.13
N THR A 325 5.36 1.62 20.16
CA THR A 325 4.08 1.71 19.44
C THR A 325 3.35 0.39 19.61
N VAL A 326 2.09 0.47 19.94
CA VAL A 326 1.18 -0.68 19.95
C VAL A 326 0.28 -0.59 18.72
N SER A 327 0.12 -1.71 18.02
CA SER A 327 -0.74 -1.81 16.85
C SER A 327 -1.72 -2.96 17.01
N ILE A 328 -2.95 -2.75 16.59
CA ILE A 328 -4.01 -3.76 16.54
C ILE A 328 -4.79 -3.62 15.24
N GLY A 329 -4.82 -4.66 14.43
CA GLY A 329 -5.33 -4.58 13.07
C GLY A 329 -4.59 -3.51 12.26
N MET A 330 -5.30 -2.52 11.74
CA MET A 330 -4.71 -1.39 10.99
C MET A 330 -4.48 -0.13 11.85
N THR A 331 -4.83 -0.19 13.12
CA THR A 331 -4.69 0.95 14.02
C THR A 331 -3.39 0.84 14.81
N SER A 332 -2.67 1.95 14.90
CA SER A 332 -1.43 2.06 15.67
C SER A 332 -1.46 3.31 16.52
N GLN A 333 -0.97 3.19 17.74
CA GLN A 333 -0.80 4.33 18.64
C GLN A 333 0.48 4.19 19.47
N PRO A 334 1.12 5.30 19.86
CA PRO A 334 2.21 5.24 20.82
C PRO A 334 1.70 4.73 22.17
N GLY A 335 2.54 4.00 22.89
CA GLY A 335 2.25 3.61 24.24
C GLY A 335 2.47 4.76 25.23
N ASN A 336 1.88 4.67 26.42
CA ASN A 336 2.01 5.66 27.49
C ASN A 336 3.40 5.64 28.14
N SER A 337 3.83 6.74 28.73
CA SER A 337 5.13 6.85 29.39
C SER A 337 5.29 5.92 30.60
N ASP A 338 4.17 5.48 31.19
CA ASP A 338 4.12 4.46 32.23
C ASP A 338 4.07 3.02 31.70
N GLY A 339 4.13 2.85 30.38
CA GLY A 339 4.04 1.58 29.68
C GLY A 339 2.63 1.14 29.31
N THR A 340 1.59 1.83 29.77
CA THR A 340 0.20 1.41 29.50
C THR A 340 -0.24 1.76 28.08
N PHE A 341 -1.26 1.06 27.60
CA PHE A 341 -1.97 1.38 26.36
C PHE A 341 -3.45 1.00 26.49
N LEU A 342 -4.30 1.65 25.67
CA LEU A 342 -5.73 1.37 25.60
C LEU A 342 -6.22 1.59 24.16
N PHE A 343 -6.93 0.60 23.64
CA PHE A 343 -7.71 0.71 22.42
C PHE A 343 -9.18 0.49 22.74
N ASP A 344 -10.02 1.39 22.28
CA ASP A 344 -11.47 1.30 22.37
C ASP A 344 -12.12 1.26 20.99
N GLY A 345 -13.42 0.92 20.94
CA GLY A 345 -14.19 0.94 19.70
C GLY A 345 -13.82 -0.19 18.72
N LEU A 346 -13.24 -1.27 19.20
CA LEU A 346 -12.85 -2.41 18.40
C LEU A 346 -14.04 -3.36 18.20
N PRO A 347 -14.33 -3.81 16.97
CA PRO A 347 -15.25 -4.92 16.72
C PRO A 347 -14.81 -6.18 17.48
N PRO A 348 -15.77 -6.96 18.05
CA PRO A 348 -15.45 -8.20 18.76
C PRO A 348 -14.96 -9.28 17.77
N GLN A 349 -13.71 -9.62 17.88
CA GLN A 349 -13.05 -10.71 17.14
C GLN A 349 -11.65 -10.95 17.71
N LYS A 350 -10.96 -11.92 17.16
CA LYS A 350 -9.54 -12.13 17.41
C LYS A 350 -8.70 -11.16 16.61
N TYR A 351 -7.74 -10.55 17.26
CA TYR A 351 -6.77 -9.64 16.68
C TYR A 351 -5.35 -10.05 17.02
N GLU A 352 -4.43 -9.71 16.14
CA GLU A 352 -3.03 -9.61 16.47
C GLU A 352 -2.75 -8.23 17.07
N LEU A 353 -2.25 -8.20 18.28
CA LEU A 353 -1.70 -7.03 18.93
C LEU A 353 -0.18 -7.09 18.83
N SER A 354 0.44 -6.07 18.26
CA SER A 354 1.90 -6.01 18.11
C SER A 354 2.49 -4.79 18.82
N VAL A 355 3.56 -5.03 19.56
CA VAL A 355 4.34 -3.99 20.26
C VAL A 355 5.69 -3.83 19.56
N ARG A 356 6.04 -2.60 19.21
CA ARG A 356 7.27 -2.28 18.48
C ARG A 356 8.01 -1.12 19.12
N GLY A 357 9.32 -1.14 19.03
CA GLY A 357 10.17 -0.05 19.48
C GLY A 357 11.58 -0.11 18.88
N PRO A 358 12.37 0.96 19.06
CA PRO A 358 13.71 1.03 18.45
C PRO A 358 14.73 0.08 19.10
N THR A 359 14.56 -0.27 20.38
CA THR A 359 15.58 -0.95 21.19
C THR A 359 15.29 -2.41 21.51
N PHE A 360 14.09 -2.88 21.19
CA PHE A 360 13.65 -4.24 21.49
C PHE A 360 13.05 -4.92 20.27
N GLN A 361 12.91 -6.24 20.35
CA GLN A 361 12.30 -7.06 19.31
C GLN A 361 10.79 -6.80 19.26
N THR A 362 10.22 -6.77 18.05
CA THR A 362 8.77 -6.72 17.91
C THR A 362 8.14 -7.90 18.62
N ARG A 363 7.18 -7.63 19.49
CA ARG A 363 6.37 -8.64 20.16
C ARG A 363 4.97 -8.63 19.62
N ALA A 364 4.49 -9.78 19.15
CA ALA A 364 3.10 -9.96 18.73
C ALA A 364 2.43 -10.99 19.62
N LEU A 365 1.14 -10.79 19.89
CA LEU A 365 0.30 -11.73 20.64
C LEU A 365 -1.12 -11.67 20.09
N GLU A 366 -1.83 -12.78 20.21
CA GLU A 366 -3.25 -12.84 19.86
C GLU A 366 -4.09 -12.36 21.05
N VAL A 367 -5.05 -11.47 20.79
CA VAL A 367 -6.01 -11.00 21.78
C VAL A 367 -7.43 -11.17 21.25
N THR A 368 -8.35 -11.60 22.09
CA THR A 368 -9.76 -11.70 21.75
C THR A 368 -10.50 -10.51 22.34
N ILE A 369 -11.13 -9.72 21.48
CA ILE A 369 -11.98 -8.62 21.91
C ILE A 369 -13.40 -9.15 22.10
N GLU A 370 -13.91 -9.02 23.32
CA GLU A 370 -15.28 -9.38 23.67
C GLU A 370 -16.23 -8.18 23.55
N PRO A 371 -17.51 -8.42 23.25
CA PRO A 371 -18.50 -7.34 23.19
C PRO A 371 -18.62 -6.60 24.53
N ALA A 372 -18.66 -5.26 24.47
CA ALA A 372 -18.86 -4.36 25.61
C ALA A 372 -17.86 -4.55 26.78
N LYS A 373 -16.71 -5.19 26.51
CA LYS A 373 -15.67 -5.42 27.53
C LYS A 373 -14.33 -4.86 27.04
N THR A 374 -13.52 -4.43 28.01
CA THR A 374 -12.11 -4.14 27.78
C THR A 374 -11.29 -5.35 28.22
N THR A 375 -10.74 -6.06 27.23
CA THR A 375 -9.83 -7.19 27.46
C THR A 375 -8.54 -6.67 28.08
N ASP A 376 -8.06 -7.32 29.11
CA ASP A 376 -6.74 -7.02 29.67
C ASP A 376 -5.70 -7.96 29.06
N ALA A 377 -4.81 -7.41 28.25
CA ALA A 377 -3.68 -8.15 27.68
C ALA A 377 -2.55 -8.39 28.68
N GLY A 378 -2.71 -7.89 29.90
CA GLY A 378 -1.74 -8.03 30.97
C GLY A 378 -0.44 -7.24 30.70
N THR A 379 0.63 -7.72 31.29
CA THR A 379 1.96 -7.15 31.10
C THR A 379 2.68 -7.86 29.95
N ILE A 380 3.01 -7.09 28.92
CA ILE A 380 3.72 -7.58 27.73
C ILE A 380 5.20 -7.30 27.92
N THR A 381 5.97 -8.33 28.20
CA THR A 381 7.42 -8.21 28.30
C THR A 381 8.06 -8.26 26.93
N VAL A 382 8.84 -7.23 26.59
CA VAL A 382 9.61 -7.15 25.35
C VAL A 382 11.08 -7.45 25.60
N GLU A 383 11.67 -8.20 24.68
CA GLU A 383 13.05 -8.65 24.79
C GLU A 383 13.99 -7.69 24.07
N LYS A 384 15.14 -7.44 24.67
CA LYS A 384 16.22 -6.69 24.05
C LYS A 384 16.68 -7.41 22.78
N GLY A 385 16.67 -6.70 21.66
CA GLY A 385 17.12 -7.26 20.40
C GLY A 385 18.63 -7.19 20.20
N ARG A 386 19.09 -7.83 19.12
CA ARG A 386 20.51 -7.73 18.71
C ARG A 386 20.88 -6.29 18.40
N LEU A 387 22.11 -5.97 18.74
CA LEU A 387 22.79 -4.74 18.35
C LEU A 387 23.62 -5.00 17.10
N ILE A 388 23.53 -4.11 16.13
CA ILE A 388 24.36 -4.06 14.93
C ILE A 388 25.03 -2.69 14.91
N SER A 389 26.34 -2.65 14.87
CA SER A 389 27.11 -1.42 14.78
C SER A 389 28.20 -1.52 13.71
N GLY A 390 28.67 -0.40 13.26
CA GLY A 390 29.73 -0.36 12.27
C GLY A 390 29.95 1.04 11.71
N HIS A 391 30.62 1.10 10.58
CA HIS A 391 30.97 2.34 9.93
C HIS A 391 30.54 2.33 8.46
N VAL A 392 30.13 3.48 7.97
CA VAL A 392 29.90 3.72 6.54
C VAL A 392 31.13 4.46 6.01
N VAL A 393 31.71 3.92 4.95
CA VAL A 393 32.88 4.51 4.30
C VAL A 393 32.67 4.63 2.79
N MET A 394 33.42 5.56 2.16
CA MET A 394 33.55 5.65 0.71
C MET A 394 35.02 5.91 0.39
N ASP A 395 35.61 5.09 -0.46
CA ASP A 395 37.06 5.14 -0.76
C ASP A 395 37.93 5.13 0.52
N GLY A 396 37.52 4.33 1.51
CA GLY A 396 38.19 4.19 2.80
C GLY A 396 38.03 5.37 3.77
N LYS A 397 37.27 6.41 3.41
CA LYS A 397 36.99 7.57 4.27
C LYS A 397 35.65 7.46 4.93
N PRO A 398 35.50 7.84 6.21
CA PRO A 398 34.21 7.91 6.89
C PRO A 398 33.19 8.78 6.14
N VAL A 399 31.92 8.36 6.15
CA VAL A 399 30.83 9.12 5.55
C VAL A 399 29.83 9.52 6.64
N PRO A 400 29.89 10.77 7.11
CA PRO A 400 28.87 11.32 8.01
C PRO A 400 27.53 11.54 7.28
N GLY A 401 26.42 11.40 8.02
CA GLY A 401 25.08 11.69 7.49
C GLY A 401 24.53 10.62 6.53
N ALA A 402 25.20 9.50 6.38
CA ALA A 402 24.65 8.36 5.65
C ALA A 402 23.55 7.69 6.47
N THR A 403 22.43 7.33 5.84
CA THR A 403 21.37 6.57 6.49
C THR A 403 21.62 5.08 6.28
N VAL A 404 21.65 4.35 7.37
CA VAL A 404 21.76 2.89 7.38
C VAL A 404 20.39 2.30 7.64
N TYR A 405 19.96 1.38 6.79
CA TYR A 405 18.69 0.66 6.90
C TYR A 405 18.96 -0.81 7.13
N ALA A 406 18.31 -1.40 8.10
CA ALA A 406 18.40 -2.84 8.34
C ALA A 406 17.06 -3.43 8.73
N GLY A 407 16.78 -4.64 8.26
CA GLY A 407 15.55 -5.37 8.54
C GLY A 407 15.47 -6.67 7.76
N ARG A 408 14.37 -7.42 7.96
CA ARG A 408 14.13 -8.64 7.18
C ARG A 408 14.02 -8.34 5.68
N PHE A 409 13.44 -7.18 5.34
CA PHE A 409 13.39 -6.64 3.99
C PHE A 409 13.84 -5.18 3.99
N VAL A 410 14.51 -4.78 2.94
CA VAL A 410 14.85 -3.39 2.67
C VAL A 410 14.13 -2.98 1.40
N PHE A 411 13.16 -2.11 1.54
CA PHE A 411 12.44 -1.53 0.40
C PHE A 411 12.95 -0.12 0.16
N GLY A 412 13.10 0.23 -1.09
CA GLY A 412 13.49 1.57 -1.50
C GLY A 412 12.66 2.09 -2.65
N ASN A 413 12.60 3.40 -2.78
CA ASN A 413 12.21 4.05 -4.00
C ASN A 413 13.47 4.26 -4.84
N GLY A 414 13.49 3.84 -6.09
CA GLY A 414 14.66 3.97 -6.97
C GLY A 414 15.11 5.41 -7.20
N THR A 415 14.38 6.40 -6.74
CA THR A 415 14.64 7.82 -6.90
C THR A 415 14.93 8.58 -5.60
N SER A 416 14.81 7.94 -4.45
CA SER A 416 15.03 8.56 -3.15
C SER A 416 15.39 7.57 -2.06
N SER A 417 15.94 8.12 -0.97
CA SER A 417 16.51 7.43 0.18
C SER A 417 15.49 6.92 1.19
N SER A 418 14.39 6.33 0.83
CA SER A 418 13.52 5.82 1.86
C SER A 418 13.14 4.37 1.67
N ALA A 419 13.58 3.61 2.62
CA ALA A 419 13.10 2.29 2.87
C ALA A 419 11.86 2.38 3.76
N GLN A 420 10.70 2.43 3.21
CA GLN A 420 9.47 2.12 3.96
C GLN A 420 8.38 1.75 2.99
N PHE A 421 7.67 0.60 3.20
CA PHE A 421 6.24 0.61 3.05
C PHE A 421 5.58 -0.74 3.13
N GLY A 422 4.38 -0.70 3.66
CA GLY A 422 3.39 -1.74 3.72
C GLY A 422 3.58 -2.70 4.90
N PRO A 423 2.70 -3.68 5.03
CA PRO A 423 2.84 -4.74 6.03
C PRO A 423 4.20 -5.45 6.00
N MET A 424 4.85 -5.46 4.83
CA MET A 424 6.18 -6.05 4.63
C MET A 424 7.35 -5.16 5.07
N GLY A 425 7.15 -3.84 5.26
CA GLY A 425 8.16 -2.91 5.80
C GLY A 425 8.21 -2.85 7.32
N GLN A 426 7.42 -3.67 7.98
CA GLN A 426 7.37 -3.75 9.44
C GLN A 426 8.64 -4.42 9.97
N GLY A 427 9.43 -3.64 10.74
CA GLY A 427 10.67 -4.13 11.34
C GLY A 427 11.95 -3.60 10.72
N THR A 428 11.89 -2.79 9.67
CA THR A 428 13.05 -2.06 9.18
C THR A 428 13.39 -0.94 10.15
N LYS A 429 14.63 -0.93 10.61
CA LYS A 429 15.19 0.10 11.49
C LYS A 429 16.19 0.93 10.72
N LYS A 430 16.37 2.17 11.14
CA LYS A 430 17.33 3.09 10.53
C LYS A 430 18.12 3.85 11.57
N ASP A 431 19.31 4.23 11.19
CA ASP A 431 20.19 5.15 11.91
C ASP A 431 20.92 6.06 10.92
N VAL A 432 21.45 7.16 11.39
CA VAL A 432 22.23 8.12 10.60
C VAL A 432 23.62 8.17 11.17
N THR A 433 24.62 8.01 10.31
CA THR A 433 26.03 7.99 10.73
C THR A 433 26.47 9.33 11.31
N ASP A 434 27.28 9.25 12.36
CA ASP A 434 27.93 10.39 13.01
C ASP A 434 29.13 10.95 12.19
N ALA A 435 29.92 11.83 12.78
CA ALA A 435 31.06 12.47 12.16
C ALA A 435 32.16 11.48 11.76
N GLU A 436 32.29 10.38 12.47
CA GLU A 436 33.22 9.28 12.25
C GLU A 436 32.64 8.21 11.31
N GLY A 437 31.46 8.44 10.75
CA GLY A 437 30.75 7.49 9.89
C GLY A 437 30.16 6.32 10.65
N ALA A 438 30.12 6.35 11.98
CA ALA A 438 29.63 5.25 12.80
C ALA A 438 28.10 5.22 12.88
N PHE A 439 27.53 4.01 12.95
CA PHE A 439 26.10 3.78 13.15
C PHE A 439 25.85 2.70 14.21
N LYS A 440 24.64 2.73 14.76
CA LYS A 440 24.21 1.78 15.79
C LYS A 440 22.71 1.48 15.69
N LEU A 441 22.39 0.26 15.35
CA LEU A 441 21.02 -0.22 15.22
C LEU A 441 20.75 -1.34 16.23
N SER A 442 19.65 -1.29 16.92
CA SER A 442 19.30 -2.28 17.95
C SER A 442 17.88 -2.83 17.78
N GLY A 443 17.56 -3.88 18.54
CA GLY A 443 16.21 -4.44 18.59
C GLY A 443 15.88 -5.39 17.43
N PHE A 444 16.86 -6.06 16.85
CA PHE A 444 16.61 -7.08 15.83
C PHE A 444 16.35 -8.47 16.46
N PRO A 445 15.44 -9.25 15.88
CA PRO A 445 15.29 -10.66 16.25
C PRO A 445 16.52 -11.47 15.86
N ALA A 446 16.60 -12.70 16.34
CA ALA A 446 17.44 -13.70 15.71
C ALA A 446 16.97 -13.95 14.28
N GLY A 447 17.89 -14.24 13.37
CA GLY A 447 17.57 -14.50 11.98
C GLY A 447 18.33 -13.62 11.00
N ASP A 448 18.06 -13.83 9.73
CA ASP A 448 18.71 -13.10 8.64
C ASP A 448 18.18 -11.66 8.58
N ILE A 449 19.12 -10.73 8.43
CA ILE A 449 18.86 -9.30 8.33
C ILE A 449 19.56 -8.79 7.07
N ALA A 450 18.79 -8.08 6.24
CA ALA A 450 19.35 -7.30 5.16
C ALA A 450 19.77 -5.92 5.68
N ILE A 451 20.94 -5.43 5.28
CA ILE A 451 21.44 -4.11 5.64
C ILE A 451 21.97 -3.38 4.41
N VAL A 452 21.67 -2.09 4.32
CA VAL A 452 22.08 -1.19 3.24
C VAL A 452 22.36 0.19 3.84
N ALA A 453 23.41 0.87 3.36
CA ALA A 453 23.67 2.27 3.68
C ALA A 453 23.50 3.14 2.44
N GLU A 454 23.03 4.37 2.63
CA GLU A 454 22.89 5.35 1.57
C GLU A 454 23.19 6.75 2.08
N HIS A 455 23.99 7.49 1.32
CA HIS A 455 24.18 8.93 1.51
C HIS A 455 23.42 9.69 0.44
N GLU A 456 22.87 10.85 0.77
CA GLU A 456 21.98 11.60 -0.12
C GLU A 456 22.61 11.91 -1.51
N THR A 457 23.88 12.22 -1.55
CA THR A 457 24.58 12.67 -2.77
C THR A 457 25.73 11.77 -3.20
N LEU A 458 26.32 11.01 -2.27
CA LEU A 458 27.57 10.29 -2.55
C LEU A 458 27.35 8.93 -3.19
N GLY A 459 26.39 8.16 -2.67
CA GLY A 459 26.16 6.82 -3.19
C GLY A 459 25.39 5.92 -2.24
N ARG A 460 25.37 4.63 -2.59
CA ARG A 460 24.70 3.57 -1.85
C ARG A 460 25.62 2.36 -1.72
N SER A 461 25.56 1.66 -0.58
CA SER A 461 26.27 0.40 -0.43
C SER A 461 25.55 -0.72 -1.18
N ARG A 462 26.28 -1.73 -1.58
CA ARG A 462 25.68 -3.03 -1.92
C ARG A 462 24.93 -3.55 -0.70
N GLY A 463 23.82 -4.25 -0.95
CA GLY A 463 23.11 -4.92 0.10
C GLY A 463 23.93 -6.06 0.71
N MET A 464 23.90 -6.17 2.03
CA MET A 464 24.56 -7.25 2.77
C MET A 464 23.53 -8.04 3.55
N ARG A 465 23.68 -9.36 3.58
CA ARG A 465 22.89 -10.25 4.41
C ARG A 465 23.70 -10.64 5.64
N LEU A 466 23.16 -10.38 6.80
CA LEU A 466 23.77 -10.79 8.05
C LEU A 466 23.28 -12.19 8.44
N PRO A 467 24.18 -13.08 8.86
CA PRO A 467 23.82 -14.46 9.20
C PRO A 467 22.93 -14.54 10.44
N THR A 468 22.17 -15.61 10.52
CA THR A 468 21.17 -15.92 11.52
C THR A 468 21.73 -16.02 12.95
N MET A 469 23.01 -16.26 13.12
CA MET A 469 23.62 -16.90 14.29
C MET A 469 24.61 -16.04 15.07
N LEU A 470 24.45 -14.75 15.17
CA LEU A 470 25.31 -14.01 16.07
C LEU A 470 24.51 -13.42 17.25
N PRO A 471 24.49 -14.06 18.42
CA PRO A 471 24.14 -13.38 19.64
C PRO A 471 25.26 -12.37 19.93
N GLY A 472 24.89 -11.09 20.04
CA GLY A 472 25.85 -10.06 20.38
C GLY A 472 25.99 -8.95 19.33
N GLN A 473 26.98 -8.15 19.53
CA GLN A 473 27.32 -7.00 18.69
C GLN A 473 28.09 -7.45 17.44
N THR A 474 27.66 -6.99 16.27
CA THR A 474 28.39 -7.20 15.02
C THR A 474 28.88 -5.86 14.52
N GLU A 475 30.17 -5.68 14.37
CA GLU A 475 30.75 -4.52 13.71
C GLU A 475 30.85 -4.76 12.21
N LEU A 476 30.39 -3.79 11.44
CA LEU A 476 30.32 -3.86 9.99
C LEU A 476 30.98 -2.65 9.34
N THR A 477 31.56 -2.87 8.17
CA THR A 477 31.95 -1.78 7.27
C THR A 477 31.06 -1.82 6.03
N LEU A 478 30.30 -0.77 5.82
CA LEU A 478 29.45 -0.59 4.65
C LEU A 478 30.11 0.39 3.69
N ASN A 479 30.56 -0.12 2.55
CA ASN A 479 31.22 0.70 1.54
C ASN A 479 30.17 1.32 0.61
N LEU A 480 30.12 2.65 0.51
CA LEU A 480 29.32 3.32 -0.49
C LEU A 480 30.01 3.28 -1.85
N GLU A 481 29.24 2.99 -2.85
CA GLU A 481 29.63 3.12 -4.25
C GLU A 481 28.78 4.20 -4.91
N LYS A 482 29.32 4.87 -5.94
CA LYS A 482 28.58 5.89 -6.69
C LYS A 482 27.26 5.33 -7.21
N PHE A 483 26.22 6.13 -7.15
CA PHE A 483 24.93 5.75 -7.68
C PHE A 483 25.01 5.36 -9.15
N SER A 484 24.28 4.32 -9.46
CA SER A 484 24.03 3.88 -10.82
C SER A 484 22.56 4.12 -11.16
N ALA A 485 22.25 4.27 -12.42
CA ALA A 485 20.91 4.49 -12.89
C ALA A 485 20.46 3.36 -13.84
N LEU A 486 19.18 3.06 -13.78
CA LEU A 486 18.52 2.15 -14.70
C LEU A 486 17.28 2.86 -15.26
N THR A 487 17.12 2.85 -16.56
CA THR A 487 16.00 3.49 -17.26
C THR A 487 15.43 2.56 -18.33
N GLY A 488 14.28 2.88 -18.85
CA GLY A 488 13.68 2.14 -19.95
C GLY A 488 12.27 2.61 -20.27
N VAL A 489 11.69 2.00 -21.27
CA VAL A 489 10.30 2.21 -21.64
C VAL A 489 9.53 0.92 -21.37
N LEU A 490 8.41 1.06 -20.68
CA LEU A 490 7.46 -0.02 -20.49
C LEU A 490 6.35 0.09 -21.53
N ARG A 491 6.07 -1.01 -22.22
CA ARG A 491 5.00 -1.12 -23.21
C ARG A 491 4.02 -2.22 -22.82
N GLN A 492 2.75 -1.99 -23.07
CA GLN A 492 1.69 -2.99 -22.95
C GLN A 492 0.92 -3.04 -24.28
N GLY A 493 0.89 -4.21 -24.89
CA GLY A 493 0.31 -4.37 -26.23
C GLY A 493 0.93 -3.42 -27.27
N GLY A 494 2.24 -3.19 -27.20
CA GLY A 494 2.99 -2.30 -28.09
C GLY A 494 2.89 -0.80 -27.78
N LYS A 495 1.97 -0.37 -26.92
CA LYS A 495 1.78 1.06 -26.54
C LYS A 495 2.52 1.38 -25.24
N PRO A 496 2.99 2.63 -25.05
CA PRO A 496 3.51 3.05 -23.76
C PRO A 496 2.52 2.78 -22.63
N ALA A 497 3.01 2.22 -21.51
CA ALA A 497 2.18 1.90 -20.35
C ALA A 497 2.47 2.88 -19.23
N GLU A 498 1.53 3.78 -18.95
CA GLU A 498 1.62 4.76 -17.88
C GLU A 498 1.30 4.15 -16.53
N GLY A 499 2.06 4.57 -15.51
CA GLY A 499 1.74 4.37 -14.11
C GLY A 499 1.86 2.92 -13.62
N VAL A 500 2.42 2.03 -14.41
CA VAL A 500 2.68 0.65 -14.02
C VAL A 500 3.88 0.60 -13.07
N PHE A 501 3.78 -0.18 -12.00
CA PHE A 501 4.91 -0.37 -11.12
C PHE A 501 6.01 -1.18 -11.78
N VAL A 502 7.20 -0.59 -11.79
CA VAL A 502 8.44 -1.27 -12.15
C VAL A 502 9.27 -1.42 -10.88
N SER A 503 9.69 -2.63 -10.57
CA SER A 503 10.57 -2.92 -9.46
C SER A 503 11.93 -3.38 -9.96
N ALA A 504 12.99 -2.97 -9.25
CA ALA A 504 14.34 -3.49 -9.41
C ALA A 504 14.69 -4.23 -8.11
N GLN A 505 14.87 -5.53 -8.19
CA GLN A 505 15.19 -6.39 -7.07
C GLN A 505 16.63 -6.89 -7.23
N SER A 506 17.47 -6.68 -6.21
CA SER A 506 18.84 -7.18 -6.21
C SER A 506 18.83 -8.71 -6.28
N THR A 507 19.66 -9.30 -7.12
CA THR A 507 19.82 -10.75 -7.19
C THR A 507 20.78 -11.28 -6.11
N THR A 508 21.70 -10.44 -5.63
CA THR A 508 22.62 -10.78 -4.53
C THR A 508 21.96 -10.62 -3.16
N LEU A 509 21.01 -9.68 -3.04
CA LEU A 509 20.18 -9.49 -1.85
C LEU A 509 18.69 -9.42 -2.24
N PRO A 510 18.02 -10.56 -2.46
CA PRO A 510 16.63 -10.60 -2.92
C PRO A 510 15.64 -9.84 -2.02
N ASN A 511 16.04 -9.55 -0.79
CA ASN A 511 15.26 -8.76 0.18
C ASN A 511 15.42 -7.24 -0.02
N ALA A 512 16.24 -6.78 -0.98
CA ALA A 512 16.35 -5.38 -1.36
C ALA A 512 15.59 -5.12 -2.67
N ILE A 513 14.47 -4.39 -2.55
CA ILE A 513 13.54 -4.12 -3.65
C ILE A 513 13.34 -2.61 -3.78
N TYR A 514 13.57 -2.09 -4.96
CA TYR A 514 13.33 -0.69 -5.32
C TYR A 514 12.16 -0.61 -6.29
N SER A 515 11.33 0.42 -6.18
CA SER A 515 10.13 0.56 -7.02
C SER A 515 9.98 1.97 -7.55
N VAL A 516 9.56 2.08 -8.78
CA VAL A 516 9.12 3.33 -9.43
C VAL A 516 7.85 3.06 -10.23
N ALA A 517 7.15 4.10 -10.64
CA ALA A 517 6.05 3.95 -11.59
C ALA A 517 6.45 4.55 -12.94
N SER A 518 6.01 3.93 -14.04
CA SER A 518 6.21 4.46 -15.37
C SER A 518 5.47 5.78 -15.59
N GLY A 519 6.04 6.67 -16.38
CA GLY A 519 5.45 7.94 -16.79
C GLY A 519 4.41 7.81 -17.90
N PRO A 520 3.82 8.94 -18.36
CA PRO A 520 2.80 8.93 -19.42
C PRO A 520 3.29 8.36 -20.75
N ASP A 521 4.56 8.49 -21.05
CA ASP A 521 5.25 7.95 -22.22
C ASP A 521 5.78 6.52 -21.99
N GLY A 522 5.43 5.90 -20.88
CA GLY A 522 5.90 4.59 -20.47
C GLY A 522 7.32 4.59 -19.90
N THR A 523 8.01 5.73 -19.84
CA THR A 523 9.37 5.78 -19.31
C THR A 523 9.39 5.49 -17.82
N TYR A 524 10.43 4.79 -17.37
CA TYR A 524 10.71 4.59 -15.95
C TYR A 524 12.20 4.79 -15.68
N ARG A 525 12.54 5.19 -14.45
CA ARG A 525 13.91 5.47 -14.08
C ARG A 525 14.17 5.23 -12.60
N PHE A 526 15.28 4.54 -12.34
CA PHE A 526 15.90 4.39 -11.04
C PHE A 526 17.22 5.15 -11.06
N ASP A 527 17.38 6.16 -10.23
CA ASP A 527 18.58 7.03 -10.23
C ASP A 527 19.57 6.69 -9.13
N ARG A 528 19.19 5.82 -8.20
CA ARG A 528 19.91 5.63 -6.93
C ARG A 528 20.12 4.16 -6.60
N LEU A 529 20.53 3.36 -7.60
CA LEU A 529 20.88 1.97 -7.39
C LEU A 529 22.33 1.81 -6.97
N ALA A 530 22.63 0.84 -6.12
CA ALA A 530 23.97 0.35 -5.97
C ALA A 530 24.38 -0.45 -7.23
N PRO A 531 25.67 -0.55 -7.55
CA PRO A 531 26.13 -1.48 -8.58
C PRO A 531 25.81 -2.92 -8.18
N ASP A 532 24.99 -3.60 -8.97
CA ASP A 532 24.55 -4.99 -8.70
C ASP A 532 23.90 -5.58 -9.96
N SER A 533 23.54 -6.85 -9.90
CA SER A 533 22.65 -7.49 -10.85
C SER A 533 21.21 -7.38 -10.35
N TYR A 534 20.33 -6.91 -11.19
CA TYR A 534 18.93 -6.66 -10.83
C TYR A 534 17.97 -7.47 -11.70
N LYS A 535 16.96 -8.03 -11.06
CA LYS A 535 15.73 -8.48 -11.70
C LYS A 535 14.78 -7.29 -11.77
N VAL A 536 14.54 -6.81 -12.98
CA VAL A 536 13.64 -5.67 -13.24
C VAL A 536 12.30 -6.20 -13.69
N SER A 537 11.23 -5.88 -12.98
CA SER A 537 9.90 -6.46 -13.20
C SER A 537 8.84 -5.38 -13.32
N ALA A 538 8.02 -5.44 -14.34
CA ALA A 538 6.76 -4.72 -14.40
C ALA A 538 5.67 -5.52 -13.67
N THR A 539 4.88 -4.85 -12.84
CA THR A 539 3.81 -5.47 -12.05
C THR A 539 2.45 -4.94 -12.49
N VAL A 540 1.59 -5.82 -12.98
CA VAL A 540 0.23 -5.49 -13.42
C VAL A 540 -0.78 -6.28 -12.59
N GLY A 541 -1.89 -5.63 -12.20
CA GLY A 541 -2.92 -6.23 -11.37
C GLY A 541 -2.73 -5.97 -9.87
N MET A 542 -3.57 -6.61 -9.07
CA MET A 542 -3.59 -6.47 -7.60
C MET A 542 -3.56 -7.84 -6.91
N PRO A 543 -3.05 -7.94 -5.68
CA PRO A 543 -2.92 -9.22 -4.97
C PRO A 543 -4.22 -10.02 -4.87
N MET A 544 -5.37 -9.35 -4.80
CA MET A 544 -6.68 -9.97 -4.63
C MET A 544 -7.30 -10.45 -5.96
N THR A 545 -6.90 -9.86 -7.08
CA THR A 545 -7.45 -10.16 -8.42
C THR A 545 -6.43 -10.85 -9.33
N GLY A 546 -5.24 -11.09 -8.82
CA GLY A 546 -4.11 -11.63 -9.55
C GLY A 546 -3.09 -10.56 -9.93
N MET A 547 -1.86 -10.77 -9.50
CA MET A 547 -0.71 -9.96 -9.90
C MET A 547 0.08 -10.71 -10.96
N LYS A 548 0.45 -9.99 -12.02
CA LYS A 548 1.29 -10.48 -13.10
C LYS A 548 2.62 -9.73 -13.10
N PHE A 549 3.71 -10.45 -13.20
CA PHE A 549 5.06 -9.91 -13.21
C PHE A 549 5.74 -10.28 -14.53
N TYR A 550 6.31 -9.29 -15.18
CA TYR A 550 7.08 -9.44 -16.42
C TYR A 550 8.50 -8.97 -16.15
N SER A 551 9.46 -9.87 -16.11
CA SER A 551 10.80 -9.58 -15.61
C SER A 551 11.90 -9.84 -16.62
N LYS A 552 12.93 -8.99 -16.54
CA LYS A 552 14.23 -9.17 -17.18
C LYS A 552 15.33 -9.01 -16.15
N GLN A 553 16.49 -9.60 -16.39
CA GLN A 553 17.67 -9.44 -15.56
C GLN A 553 18.70 -8.58 -16.26
N ILE A 554 19.40 -7.72 -15.51
CA ILE A 554 20.41 -6.80 -16.03
C ILE A 554 21.47 -6.52 -14.97
N ASP A 555 22.73 -6.45 -15.40
CA ASP A 555 23.82 -5.97 -14.57
C ASP A 555 23.95 -4.45 -14.67
N VAL A 556 24.05 -3.79 -13.53
CA VAL A 556 24.15 -2.35 -13.42
C VAL A 556 25.53 -2.00 -12.81
N PRO A 557 26.53 -1.63 -13.64
CA PRO A 557 27.86 -1.27 -13.17
C PRO A 557 27.88 0.07 -12.43
N ALA A 558 28.91 0.29 -11.60
CA ALA A 558 29.08 1.50 -10.80
C ALA A 558 29.08 2.78 -11.65
N GLY A 559 28.29 3.78 -11.25
CA GLY A 559 28.23 5.10 -11.87
C GLY A 559 27.72 5.11 -13.32
N LYS A 560 27.11 4.03 -13.79
CA LYS A 560 26.58 3.94 -15.16
C LYS A 560 25.06 4.05 -15.19
N THR A 561 24.56 4.54 -16.32
CA THR A 561 23.14 4.46 -16.66
C THR A 561 22.95 3.33 -17.66
N ILE A 562 22.11 2.36 -17.33
CA ILE A 562 21.78 1.23 -18.18
C ILE A 562 20.33 1.35 -18.63
N THR A 563 20.05 0.98 -19.89
CA THR A 563 18.70 0.99 -20.44
C THR A 563 18.19 -0.42 -20.63
N ILE A 564 16.98 -0.70 -20.16
CA ILE A 564 16.27 -1.96 -20.35
C ILE A 564 14.78 -1.70 -20.56
N ASP A 565 14.27 -2.03 -21.76
CA ASP A 565 12.84 -1.91 -22.04
C ASP A 565 12.10 -3.15 -21.58
N LEU A 566 10.91 -2.95 -21.03
CA LEU A 566 10.00 -3.99 -20.61
C LEU A 566 8.76 -4.03 -21.50
N ALA A 567 8.29 -5.23 -21.79
CA ALA A 567 7.03 -5.44 -22.50
C ALA A 567 6.12 -6.33 -21.65
N VAL A 568 4.87 -5.89 -21.52
CA VAL A 568 3.78 -6.69 -20.97
C VAL A 568 3.04 -7.26 -22.18
N GLU A 569 3.31 -8.52 -22.45
CA GLU A 569 2.70 -9.23 -23.57
C GLU A 569 1.74 -10.29 -22.99
N PRO A 570 0.42 -10.08 -23.14
CA PRO A 570 -0.54 -11.06 -22.67
C PRO A 570 -0.47 -12.33 -23.52
N GLY A 571 -0.48 -13.47 -22.88
CA GLY A 571 -0.69 -14.76 -23.54
C GLY A 571 -2.17 -15.02 -23.82
N ALA A 572 -2.45 -16.14 -24.48
CA ALA A 572 -3.83 -16.51 -24.82
C ALA A 572 -4.41 -17.62 -23.92
N VAL A 573 -3.62 -18.20 -23.02
CA VAL A 573 -4.02 -19.38 -22.26
C VAL A 573 -4.49 -19.01 -20.85
N THR A 574 -5.56 -19.65 -20.41
CA THR A 574 -6.03 -19.59 -19.02
C THR A 574 -5.67 -20.89 -18.31
N ILE A 575 -5.12 -20.78 -17.09
CA ILE A 575 -4.81 -21.94 -16.24
C ILE A 575 -5.68 -21.85 -14.99
N ASP A 576 -6.53 -22.87 -14.80
CA ASP A 576 -7.32 -23.04 -13.60
C ASP A 576 -6.65 -24.08 -12.69
N VAL A 577 -6.23 -23.65 -11.50
CA VAL A 577 -5.56 -24.52 -10.53
C VAL A 577 -6.52 -24.84 -9.38
N THR A 578 -6.89 -26.09 -9.26
CA THR A 578 -7.69 -26.59 -8.13
C THR A 578 -6.77 -27.19 -7.08
N LEU A 579 -6.83 -26.64 -5.86
CA LEU A 579 -6.12 -27.20 -4.72
C LEU A 579 -6.95 -28.33 -4.11
N LYS A 580 -6.34 -29.51 -3.95
CA LYS A 580 -7.00 -30.66 -3.35
C LYS A 580 -6.34 -31.01 -2.01
N PRO A 581 -6.94 -30.61 -0.86
CA PRO A 581 -6.42 -30.98 0.44
C PRO A 581 -6.48 -32.51 0.64
N LYS A 582 -5.45 -33.08 1.26
CA LYS A 582 -5.45 -34.50 1.68
C LYS A 582 -6.49 -34.76 2.76
N SER A 583 -6.69 -33.79 3.65
CA SER A 583 -7.68 -33.82 4.74
C SER A 583 -8.10 -32.39 5.10
N GLY A 584 -9.28 -32.22 5.69
CA GLY A 584 -9.79 -30.93 6.13
C GLY A 584 -10.34 -30.06 4.99
N THR A 585 -10.69 -28.83 5.33
CA THR A 585 -11.26 -27.82 4.40
C THR A 585 -10.29 -26.68 4.22
N LEU A 586 -9.97 -26.37 2.97
CA LEU A 586 -9.10 -25.23 2.63
C LEU A 586 -9.81 -23.90 2.94
N GLY A 587 -9.21 -23.08 3.79
CA GLY A 587 -9.68 -21.72 4.08
C GLY A 587 -9.12 -20.70 3.07
N VAL A 588 -7.82 -20.47 3.15
CA VAL A 588 -7.07 -19.54 2.30
C VAL A 588 -5.82 -20.24 1.76
N ALA A 589 -5.43 -19.93 0.53
CA ALA A 589 -4.12 -20.30 0.02
C ALA A 589 -3.57 -19.20 -0.91
N GLN A 590 -2.27 -19.07 -0.93
CA GLN A 590 -1.55 -18.35 -1.98
C GLN A 590 -1.21 -19.32 -3.09
N VAL A 591 -1.46 -18.94 -4.34
CA VAL A 591 -1.13 -19.75 -5.51
C VAL A 591 -0.31 -18.93 -6.49
N PHE A 592 0.73 -19.53 -7.01
CA PHE A 592 1.69 -18.91 -7.91
C PHE A 592 1.82 -19.75 -9.19
N ILE A 593 2.00 -19.08 -10.31
CA ILE A 593 2.53 -19.68 -11.53
C ILE A 593 3.76 -18.89 -11.95
N ALA A 594 4.87 -19.56 -12.22
CA ALA A 594 6.11 -18.90 -12.63
C ALA A 594 6.84 -19.71 -13.67
N SER A 595 7.49 -19.02 -14.61
CA SER A 595 8.31 -19.63 -15.65
C SER A 595 9.47 -20.44 -15.04
N GLY A 596 9.74 -21.61 -15.62
CA GLY A 596 10.83 -22.48 -15.21
C GLY A 596 10.42 -23.56 -14.19
N ASN A 597 11.43 -24.26 -13.68
CA ASN A 597 11.25 -25.34 -12.71
C ASN A 597 11.57 -24.85 -11.29
N ILE A 598 10.55 -24.60 -10.51
CA ILE A 598 10.65 -24.14 -9.11
C ILE A 598 10.17 -25.25 -8.19
N THR A 599 11.00 -25.61 -7.22
CA THR A 599 10.66 -26.52 -6.13
C THR A 599 10.98 -25.86 -4.80
N ALA A 600 10.10 -25.96 -3.83
CA ALA A 600 10.30 -25.41 -2.49
C ALA A 600 9.56 -26.28 -1.48
N ALA A 601 10.13 -26.44 -0.29
CA ALA A 601 9.51 -27.16 0.80
C ALA A 601 8.69 -26.24 1.71
N THR A 602 9.10 -24.97 1.84
CA THR A 602 8.46 -23.99 2.73
C THR A 602 8.11 -22.69 2.00
N ALA A 603 7.23 -21.90 2.62
CA ALA A 603 6.84 -20.60 2.08
C ALA A 603 8.02 -19.63 1.96
N ASN A 604 8.92 -19.61 2.96
CA ASN A 604 10.12 -18.78 2.91
C ASN A 604 11.07 -19.21 1.78
N GLU A 605 11.28 -20.52 1.62
CA GLU A 605 12.10 -21.07 0.52
C GLU A 605 11.47 -20.73 -0.84
N LEU A 606 10.14 -20.86 -0.98
CA LEU A 606 9.44 -20.49 -2.19
C LEU A 606 9.63 -18.99 -2.49
N GLY A 607 9.46 -18.13 -1.51
CA GLY A 607 9.67 -16.69 -1.65
C GLY A 607 11.08 -16.35 -2.17
N LEU A 608 12.11 -16.98 -1.61
CA LEU A 608 13.49 -16.79 -2.06
C LEU A 608 13.71 -17.30 -3.49
N LYS A 609 13.18 -18.49 -3.82
CA LYS A 609 13.31 -19.07 -5.16
C LYS A 609 12.53 -18.28 -6.21
N MET A 610 11.35 -17.78 -5.88
CA MET A 610 10.58 -16.88 -6.76
C MET A 610 11.30 -15.56 -7.00
N ALA A 611 11.93 -15.02 -5.96
CA ALA A 611 12.75 -13.81 -6.09
C ALA A 611 13.99 -14.04 -6.97
N ALA A 612 14.64 -15.19 -6.81
CA ALA A 612 15.82 -15.60 -7.59
C ALA A 612 15.45 -16.20 -8.97
N ALA A 613 14.18 -16.50 -9.23
CA ALA A 613 13.75 -17.03 -10.51
C ALA A 613 14.17 -16.11 -11.67
N GLY A 614 14.66 -16.73 -12.73
CA GLY A 614 15.15 -16.01 -13.91
C GLY A 614 14.09 -15.12 -14.59
N PRO A 615 14.45 -14.49 -15.70
CA PRO A 615 13.53 -13.64 -16.45
C PRO A 615 12.31 -14.47 -16.93
N GLY A 616 11.17 -13.81 -17.02
CA GLY A 616 9.94 -14.46 -17.49
C GLY A 616 8.69 -13.88 -16.85
N ALA A 617 7.56 -14.49 -17.19
CA ALA A 617 6.27 -14.14 -16.62
C ALA A 617 5.96 -15.00 -15.39
N SER A 618 5.43 -14.35 -14.36
CA SER A 618 4.85 -15.04 -13.21
C SER A 618 3.56 -14.36 -12.78
N GLN A 619 2.67 -15.13 -12.17
CA GLN A 619 1.42 -14.61 -11.64
C GLN A 619 1.18 -15.13 -10.23
N PHE A 620 0.43 -14.37 -9.45
CA PHE A 620 0.10 -14.67 -8.07
C PHE A 620 -1.36 -14.34 -7.80
N VAL A 621 -2.04 -15.22 -7.06
CA VAL A 621 -3.42 -15.01 -6.63
C VAL A 621 -3.64 -15.59 -5.23
N ILE A 622 -4.50 -14.96 -4.45
CA ILE A 622 -5.00 -15.49 -3.18
C ILE A 622 -6.37 -16.11 -3.43
N VAL A 623 -6.51 -17.40 -3.12
CA VAL A 623 -7.77 -18.12 -3.22
C VAL A 623 -8.37 -18.42 -1.85
N ARG A 624 -9.69 -18.57 -1.80
CA ARG A 624 -10.46 -18.79 -0.58
C ARG A 624 -11.43 -19.96 -0.78
N ARG A 625 -11.77 -20.65 0.32
CA ARG A 625 -12.85 -21.66 0.37
C ARG A 625 -12.83 -22.72 -0.74
N GLY A 626 -11.65 -23.14 -1.17
CA GLY A 626 -11.53 -24.17 -2.19
C GLY A 626 -11.85 -23.74 -3.63
N GLU A 627 -11.96 -22.44 -3.88
CA GLU A 627 -12.10 -21.88 -5.23
C GLU A 627 -10.83 -22.19 -6.06
N PRO A 628 -10.96 -22.41 -7.39
CA PRO A 628 -9.79 -22.57 -8.24
C PRO A 628 -9.04 -21.26 -8.38
N ALA A 629 -7.72 -21.31 -8.34
CA ALA A 629 -6.87 -20.19 -8.72
C ALA A 629 -6.88 -20.06 -10.25
N ARG A 630 -7.30 -18.89 -10.75
CA ARG A 630 -7.34 -18.60 -12.18
C ARG A 630 -6.20 -17.69 -12.59
N PHE A 631 -5.38 -18.16 -13.54
CA PHE A 631 -4.32 -17.40 -14.16
C PHE A 631 -4.68 -17.19 -15.63
N SER A 632 -5.00 -15.95 -15.99
CA SER A 632 -5.33 -15.57 -17.38
C SER A 632 -4.10 -15.02 -18.10
N GLU A 633 -4.17 -15.02 -19.44
CA GLU A 633 -3.13 -14.45 -20.29
C GLU A 633 -1.75 -15.08 -20.08
N VAL A 634 -1.72 -16.38 -19.83
CA VAL A 634 -0.47 -17.13 -19.71
C VAL A 634 0.10 -17.42 -21.09
N VAL A 635 1.37 -17.12 -21.28
CA VAL A 635 2.09 -17.45 -22.51
C VAL A 635 2.44 -18.94 -22.51
N PRO A 636 2.30 -19.69 -23.62
CA PRO A 636 2.72 -21.07 -23.70
C PRO A 636 4.19 -21.28 -23.31
N GLY A 637 4.49 -22.35 -22.58
CA GLY A 637 5.84 -22.66 -22.13
C GLY A 637 5.89 -23.52 -20.87
N ASN A 638 7.08 -23.68 -20.31
CA ASN A 638 7.32 -24.46 -19.10
C ASN A 638 7.18 -23.58 -17.85
N TYR A 639 6.35 -24.02 -16.93
CA TYR A 639 6.05 -23.32 -15.69
C TYR A 639 6.08 -24.25 -14.49
N SER A 640 6.15 -23.66 -13.32
CA SER A 640 5.81 -24.30 -12.05
C SER A 640 4.59 -23.64 -11.45
N VAL A 641 3.63 -24.45 -11.02
CA VAL A 641 2.50 -24.03 -10.18
C VAL A 641 2.85 -24.38 -8.75
N CYS A 642 2.86 -23.39 -7.88
CA CYS A 642 3.15 -23.55 -6.46
C CYS A 642 2.00 -23.02 -5.60
N SER A 643 1.77 -23.62 -4.44
CA SER A 643 0.77 -23.17 -3.48
C SER A 643 1.32 -23.19 -2.06
N ILE A 644 0.88 -22.21 -1.26
CA ILE A 644 1.05 -22.13 0.18
C ILE A 644 -0.35 -22.16 0.79
N PRO A 645 -0.86 -23.32 1.23
CA PRO A 645 -2.11 -23.39 1.98
C PRO A 645 -1.89 -22.88 3.39
N TYR A 646 -2.91 -22.22 3.95
CA TYR A 646 -2.91 -21.74 5.33
C TYR A 646 -3.80 -22.60 6.22
N PRO A 647 -3.56 -22.61 7.54
CA PRO A 647 -4.48 -23.20 8.50
C PRO A 647 -5.90 -22.62 8.34
N SER A 648 -6.92 -23.41 8.64
CA SER A 648 -8.33 -23.02 8.49
C SER A 648 -8.73 -21.81 9.35
N GLU A 649 -8.00 -21.56 10.42
CA GLU A 649 -8.15 -20.43 11.35
C GLU A 649 -7.66 -19.11 10.77
N VAL A 650 -6.74 -19.17 9.80
CA VAL A 650 -6.17 -17.99 9.16
C VAL A 650 -7.10 -17.50 8.07
N LYS A 651 -7.61 -16.28 8.20
CA LYS A 651 -8.60 -15.69 7.30
C LYS A 651 -8.12 -14.39 6.66
N GLY A 652 -8.51 -14.17 5.43
CA GLY A 652 -8.34 -12.88 4.75
C GLY A 652 -6.89 -12.39 4.69
N MET A 653 -6.69 -11.13 5.02
CA MET A 653 -5.36 -10.47 4.99
C MET A 653 -4.42 -10.96 6.10
N ALA A 654 -4.95 -11.59 7.16
CA ALA A 654 -4.12 -12.20 8.20
C ALA A 654 -3.17 -13.27 7.64
N ALA A 655 -3.49 -13.85 6.47
CA ALA A 655 -2.61 -14.79 5.80
C ALA A 655 -1.23 -14.19 5.47
N MET A 656 -1.16 -12.90 5.12
CA MET A 656 0.12 -12.25 4.80
C MET A 656 1.00 -12.10 6.04
N THR A 657 0.43 -11.61 7.14
CA THR A 657 1.18 -11.44 8.40
C THR A 657 1.52 -12.79 9.05
N TYR A 658 0.66 -13.79 8.89
CA TYR A 658 0.93 -15.15 9.34
C TYR A 658 2.11 -15.78 8.58
N ALA A 659 2.17 -15.59 7.25
CA ALA A 659 3.31 -16.04 6.44
C ALA A 659 4.62 -15.38 6.86
N ASP A 660 4.60 -14.09 7.18
CA ASP A 660 5.79 -13.38 7.63
C ASP A 660 6.39 -13.95 8.93
N ARG A 661 5.54 -14.49 9.80
CA ARG A 661 5.96 -15.07 11.09
C ARG A 661 6.29 -16.55 11.02
N HIS A 662 5.52 -17.30 10.26
CA HIS A 662 5.56 -18.76 10.24
C HIS A 662 6.01 -19.35 8.89
N GLY A 663 6.60 -18.53 8.02
CA GLY A 663 6.96 -18.94 6.66
C GLY A 663 7.90 -20.14 6.56
N ASP A 664 8.71 -20.40 7.59
CA ASP A 664 9.57 -21.58 7.67
C ASP A 664 8.80 -22.85 8.06
N SER A 665 7.63 -22.71 8.67
CA SER A 665 6.75 -23.81 9.08
C SER A 665 5.59 -24.04 8.11
N LEU A 666 5.31 -23.08 7.23
CA LEU A 666 4.29 -23.22 6.19
C LEU A 666 4.85 -24.03 5.01
N LEU A 667 4.20 -25.15 4.69
CA LEU A 667 4.60 -25.98 3.58
C LEU A 667 4.25 -25.33 2.24
N ALA A 668 5.16 -25.47 1.29
CA ALA A 668 4.94 -25.13 -0.10
C ALA A 668 4.80 -26.38 -0.94
N PHE A 669 3.85 -26.38 -1.86
CA PHE A 669 3.59 -27.49 -2.79
C PHE A 669 3.78 -26.99 -4.20
N CYS A 670 4.75 -27.53 -4.93
CA CYS A 670 5.07 -27.13 -6.30
C CYS A 670 4.92 -28.31 -7.28
N ARG A 671 4.46 -28.00 -8.48
CA ARG A 671 4.35 -28.95 -9.60
C ARG A 671 4.79 -28.28 -10.90
N ALA A 672 5.71 -28.89 -11.61
CA ALA A 672 6.07 -28.48 -12.96
C ALA A 672 4.93 -28.81 -13.94
N ILE A 673 4.64 -27.88 -14.84
CA ILE A 673 3.63 -28.01 -15.88
C ILE A 673 4.16 -27.50 -17.22
N ASN A 674 3.60 -27.99 -18.31
CA ASN A 674 3.78 -27.41 -19.63
C ASN A 674 2.47 -26.75 -20.06
N VAL A 675 2.51 -25.45 -20.35
CA VAL A 675 1.37 -24.69 -20.85
C VAL A 675 1.38 -24.76 -22.36
N ASN A 676 0.40 -25.43 -22.94
CA ASN A 676 0.23 -25.58 -24.37
C ASN A 676 -0.64 -24.44 -24.95
N PRO A 677 -0.50 -24.08 -26.24
CA PRO A 677 -1.34 -23.08 -26.87
C PRO A 677 -2.83 -23.49 -27.00
N ALA A 678 -3.12 -24.78 -26.88
CA ALA A 678 -4.47 -25.35 -26.88
C ALA A 678 -4.57 -26.47 -25.85
N PRO A 679 -5.72 -26.64 -25.15
CA PRO A 679 -6.91 -25.78 -25.20
C PRO A 679 -6.66 -24.41 -24.56
N GLU A 680 -7.49 -23.41 -24.85
CA GLU A 680 -7.41 -22.04 -24.28
C GLU A 680 -7.51 -22.05 -22.75
N THR A 681 -8.21 -23.02 -22.16
CA THR A 681 -8.28 -23.22 -20.71
C THR A 681 -7.75 -24.60 -20.35
N GLN A 682 -6.77 -24.64 -19.46
CA GLN A 682 -6.16 -25.86 -18.93
C GLN A 682 -6.40 -25.94 -17.42
N THR A 683 -6.78 -27.13 -16.95
CA THR A 683 -7.04 -27.35 -15.52
C THR A 683 -5.93 -28.20 -14.91
N ILE A 684 -5.40 -27.71 -13.79
CA ILE A 684 -4.35 -28.37 -13.00
C ILE A 684 -4.92 -28.69 -11.62
N THR A 685 -4.74 -29.91 -11.16
CA THR A 685 -5.02 -30.29 -9.77
C THR A 685 -3.71 -30.38 -9.00
N LEU A 686 -3.60 -29.62 -7.92
CA LEU A 686 -2.43 -29.62 -7.04
C LEU A 686 -2.83 -30.22 -5.67
N PRO A 687 -2.31 -31.40 -5.31
CA PRO A 687 -2.51 -31.95 -3.97
C PRO A 687 -1.78 -31.08 -2.94
N VAL A 688 -2.45 -30.77 -1.84
CA VAL A 688 -1.88 -29.97 -0.75
C VAL A 688 -2.18 -30.60 0.60
N GLU A 689 -1.40 -30.26 1.59
CA GLU A 689 -1.62 -30.62 2.99
C GLU A 689 -1.80 -29.35 3.81
N LEU A 690 -2.85 -29.31 4.64
CA LEU A 690 -3.11 -28.14 5.46
C LEU A 690 -2.18 -28.17 6.67
N PRO A 691 -1.42 -27.08 6.91
CA PRO A 691 -0.57 -27.01 8.09
C PRO A 691 -1.42 -26.84 9.36
N PRO A 692 -0.94 -27.34 10.52
CA PRO A 692 -1.58 -27.03 11.80
C PRO A 692 -1.47 -25.55 12.09
N TYR A 693 -2.45 -25.02 12.82
CA TYR A 693 -2.40 -23.65 13.29
C TYR A 693 -1.32 -23.50 14.37
N ILE A 694 -0.41 -22.56 14.19
CA ILE A 694 0.60 -22.19 15.15
C ILE A 694 0.12 -20.92 15.85
N ALA A 695 -0.31 -21.06 17.10
CA ALA A 695 -0.67 -19.91 17.93
C ALA A 695 0.61 -19.20 18.39
N ASP A 696 0.59 -17.88 18.36
CA ASP A 696 1.62 -17.08 19.03
C ASP A 696 1.42 -17.24 20.54
N THR A 697 2.19 -18.10 21.16
CA THR A 697 2.09 -18.41 22.59
C THR A 697 2.31 -17.14 23.41
N PRO A 698 1.39 -16.75 24.32
CA PRO A 698 1.69 -15.73 25.30
C PRO A 698 2.88 -16.20 26.15
N PRO A 699 3.75 -15.30 26.64
CA PRO A 699 4.82 -15.69 27.54
C PRO A 699 4.21 -16.44 28.73
N PRO A 700 4.88 -17.50 29.25
CA PRO A 700 4.40 -18.18 30.43
C PRO A 700 4.17 -17.15 31.53
N ALA A 701 3.01 -17.19 32.16
CA ALA A 701 2.72 -16.36 33.30
C ALA A 701 3.87 -16.56 34.30
N GLY A 702 4.58 -15.50 34.66
CA GLY A 702 5.64 -15.55 35.63
C GLY A 702 5.10 -16.21 36.91
N PRO A 703 5.94 -16.91 37.71
CA PRO A 703 5.49 -17.58 38.89
C PRO A 703 4.73 -16.57 39.74
N GLY A 704 3.45 -16.82 39.95
CA GLY A 704 2.59 -15.99 40.78
C GLY A 704 3.27 -15.80 42.11
N SER A 705 3.46 -14.55 42.54
CA SER A 705 3.79 -14.21 43.89
C SER A 705 2.68 -14.77 44.77
N GLY A 706 2.90 -15.94 45.32
CA GLY A 706 2.01 -16.51 46.31
C GLY A 706 1.82 -15.48 47.41
N SER A 707 0.61 -14.99 47.57
CA SER A 707 0.18 -14.29 48.77
C SER A 707 0.23 -15.28 49.90
N GLY A 708 1.35 -15.32 50.59
CA GLY A 708 1.43 -15.91 51.91
C GLY A 708 0.61 -15.06 52.87
N GLY A 709 -0.23 -15.72 53.61
CA GLY A 709 -1.27 -15.24 54.48
C GLY A 709 -0.92 -14.26 55.61
#